data_eb3199ebc4ee195f299d476ffafa4622
#
_entry.id   eb3199ebc4ee195f299d476ffafa4622
#
_cell.length_a   1.000
_cell.length_b   1.000
_cell.length_c   1.000
_cell.angle_alpha   90.00
_cell.angle_beta   90.00
_cell.angle_gamma   90.00
#
_symmetry.space_group_name_H-M   'P 1'
#
loop_
_entity.id
_entity.type
_entity.pdbx_description
1 polymer ?
#
loop_
_entity_poly.entity_id
_entity_poly.type
_entity_poly.pdbx_seq_one_letter_code
_entity_poly.pdbx_strand_id
1 'polypeptide(L)'
;MSNKNKNKNIVYSDEVAFFDIETSKIKYHDEEGFELKNPIPQVYLCNVVLIKKEYLNNVNKDNIQIIREDKQEEIDDTKYQCYSYFFRTLEEFINFTKTLKNKTICYVHNLSYEFSFLIRETNNGLDDINYQNIFRGTNDCLKSFLNDIPNVEFRDSLALLGKSIKELGDEIGYPKLEIDYERNLHYYDELEDNDYDYNERDNIITLLSIADFLQHKAPSIGIKNVDKLPITSTRYVKNKRYKFAKKYFPKEFDETAVDYRNDSLDDNLDFYEISKNSFRGGLVSCNKLYMPNDNGNNWLENSCYHIDITSSYIYVMLNTKFPYYSKEKSVEVKDKNKATILIKSLAEGIEKYTSNYMNEYGINVKIDGKKIADEDIKGFYAHVTFKNIRLKNKNDIPSIDGARTSVADDKNSAKLKRFCGKVLEADELSMSLNDATLEAILIDYDFDDIECDYMIYTTESKQLPYFELCFLIGEFFIKQSFKNNKNTKRSDYLLAKSCLNSMFGIKVQDLIKDKITVKNGEVIVSEKAHSIGNDNNKKLFDEYVENNKDNKQDIYSDGVYIATKARLNLVKMKKHLKEKGCNCIYCDTDSLIFEVFGDVEEVFNSIKKYNDKITRELLRKNWIKRAIKIYCEKLKVDEKEVKDLLSTLGTWDYESVDENGNIKPYDFFSTLGPKKYCKCKNGKVETTISGLSKKIANLIEDYAKQENISLFEAAKLIFKNNTTFDETCSGQTIVTQTTLDKKFIDTLRDENNMPAKGYGGNLIEKTSFNLSILSDTESLLHSEFEFFAEKNMLTGQTVSIEKGIIKII
;
A
#
# COMPACT_ATOMS: atom_id res chain seq x y z
N MET A 1 -14.09 8.74 -35.58
CA MET A 1 -12.98 9.49 -36.21
C MET A 1 -11.80 9.38 -35.28
N SER A 2 -10.81 8.57 -35.63
CA SER A 2 -9.65 8.29 -34.81
C SER A 2 -8.72 9.50 -34.78
N ASN A 3 -8.72 10.26 -33.69
CA ASN A 3 -7.68 11.23 -33.43
C ASN A 3 -6.39 10.47 -33.05
N LYS A 4 -5.64 10.07 -34.07
CA LYS A 4 -4.21 9.85 -33.92
C LYS A 4 -3.59 11.24 -33.65
N ASN A 5 -3.67 11.71 -32.42
CA ASN A 5 -2.84 12.82 -31.98
C ASN A 5 -1.39 12.38 -32.14
N LYS A 6 -0.74 12.92 -33.18
CA LYS A 6 0.69 12.89 -33.36
C LYS A 6 1.33 13.35 -32.05
N ASN A 7 1.92 12.41 -31.29
CA ASN A 7 2.90 12.77 -30.27
C ASN A 7 3.96 13.63 -30.96
N LYS A 8 3.84 14.95 -30.87
CA LYS A 8 4.95 15.84 -31.16
C LYS A 8 6.08 15.37 -30.24
N ASN A 9 7.19 14.93 -30.80
CA ASN A 9 8.37 14.57 -30.01
C ASN A 9 8.73 15.80 -29.17
N ILE A 10 8.49 15.70 -27.86
CA ILE A 10 8.87 16.73 -26.90
C ILE A 10 10.39 16.75 -26.90
N VAL A 11 10.96 17.91 -27.26
CA VAL A 11 12.40 18.13 -27.16
C VAL A 11 12.64 18.68 -25.75
N TYR A 12 13.28 17.86 -24.93
CA TYR A 12 13.68 18.26 -23.59
C TYR A 12 14.97 19.09 -23.60
N SER A 13 15.12 19.98 -22.60
CA SER A 13 16.36 20.70 -22.30
C SER A 13 17.53 19.74 -22.04
N ASP A 14 18.75 20.20 -22.19
CA ASP A 14 19.95 19.46 -21.76
C ASP A 14 20.18 19.52 -20.23
N GLU A 15 19.33 20.23 -19.52
CA GLU A 15 19.36 20.37 -18.07
C GLU A 15 18.15 19.69 -17.41
N VAL A 16 18.34 19.32 -16.15
CA VAL A 16 17.32 18.83 -15.23
C VAL A 16 17.30 19.71 -14.01
N ALA A 17 16.09 20.02 -13.53
CA ALA A 17 15.84 20.79 -12.32
C ALA A 17 15.44 19.90 -11.15
N PHE A 18 15.76 20.36 -9.95
CA PHE A 18 15.29 19.83 -8.67
C PHE A 18 14.71 21.00 -7.88
N PHE A 19 13.50 20.86 -7.37
CA PHE A 19 12.75 21.97 -6.76
C PHE A 19 12.18 21.56 -5.42
N ASP A 20 12.26 22.46 -4.46
CA ASP A 20 11.72 22.31 -3.12
C ASP A 20 11.26 23.67 -2.57
N ILE A 21 10.27 23.66 -1.66
CA ILE A 21 9.76 24.86 -0.99
C ILE A 21 9.78 24.70 0.52
N GLU A 22 10.05 25.81 1.22
CA GLU A 22 9.86 25.91 2.65
C GLU A 22 8.64 26.75 2.98
N THR A 23 7.88 26.31 3.99
CA THR A 23 6.61 26.93 4.34
C THR A 23 6.47 27.20 5.82
N SER A 24 5.80 28.29 6.16
CA SER A 24 5.39 28.65 7.52
C SER A 24 3.87 28.77 7.62
N LYS A 25 3.34 28.63 8.83
CA LYS A 25 1.92 28.85 9.13
C LYS A 25 1.73 30.26 9.66
N ILE A 26 1.15 31.10 8.83
CA ILE A 26 0.97 32.54 9.12
C ILE A 26 -0.48 32.80 9.52
N LYS A 27 -0.65 33.59 10.60
CA LYS A 27 -1.94 34.12 11.04
C LYS A 27 -2.26 35.36 10.25
N TYR A 28 -3.49 35.46 9.75
CA TYR A 28 -3.99 36.60 8.98
C TYR A 28 -5.26 37.16 9.61
N HIS A 29 -5.49 38.45 9.36
CA HIS A 29 -6.71 39.16 9.67
C HIS A 29 -7.43 39.53 8.39
N ASP A 30 -8.76 39.58 8.45
CA ASP A 30 -9.58 40.13 7.36
C ASP A 30 -9.63 41.67 7.39
N GLU A 31 -10.35 42.26 6.43
CA GLU A 31 -10.48 43.73 6.34
C GLU A 31 -11.14 44.38 7.58
N GLU A 32 -11.89 43.62 8.35
CA GLU A 32 -12.56 44.05 9.59
C GLU A 32 -11.65 43.87 10.81
N GLY A 33 -10.47 43.25 10.66
CA GLY A 33 -9.47 42.99 11.69
C GLY A 33 -9.74 41.73 12.50
N PHE A 34 -10.62 40.82 12.05
CA PHE A 34 -10.84 39.55 12.70
C PHE A 34 -9.75 38.53 12.28
N GLU A 35 -9.07 37.97 13.27
CA GLU A 35 -8.07 36.90 13.04
C GLU A 35 -8.76 35.65 12.51
N LEU A 36 -8.20 35.08 11.43
CA LEU A 36 -8.66 33.80 10.91
C LEU A 36 -8.42 32.71 11.95
N LYS A 37 -9.41 31.86 12.14
CA LYS A 37 -9.37 30.74 13.10
C LYS A 37 -8.14 29.84 12.89
N ASN A 38 -7.76 29.62 11.64
CA ASN A 38 -6.66 28.71 11.27
C ASN A 38 -5.59 29.49 10.50
N PRO A 39 -4.31 29.32 10.84
CA PRO A 39 -3.21 29.93 10.09
C PRO A 39 -3.13 29.34 8.69
N ILE A 40 -2.69 30.15 7.72
CA ILE A 40 -2.55 29.76 6.33
C ILE A 40 -1.09 29.35 6.06
N PRO A 41 -0.84 28.16 5.48
CA PRO A 41 0.49 27.79 5.02
C PRO A 41 0.94 28.74 3.90
N GLN A 42 2.12 29.33 4.06
CA GLN A 42 2.72 30.26 3.12
C GLN A 42 4.16 29.87 2.82
N VAL A 43 4.54 29.97 1.55
CA VAL A 43 5.92 29.77 1.11
C VAL A 43 6.74 30.99 1.50
N TYR A 44 7.88 30.77 2.15
CA TYR A 44 8.85 31.83 2.47
C TYR A 44 10.19 31.65 1.76
N LEU A 45 10.47 30.44 1.23
CA LEU A 45 11.69 30.14 0.47
C LEU A 45 11.41 29.06 -0.58
N CYS A 46 11.95 29.24 -1.76
CA CYS A 46 12.02 28.25 -2.83
C CYS A 46 13.47 28.05 -3.25
N ASN A 47 13.84 26.82 -3.54
CA ASN A 47 15.14 26.51 -4.12
C ASN A 47 15.00 25.70 -5.41
N VAL A 48 15.78 26.04 -6.42
CA VAL A 48 15.93 25.28 -7.65
C VAL A 48 17.39 24.96 -7.90
N VAL A 49 17.70 23.70 -8.06
CA VAL A 49 19.03 23.23 -8.47
C VAL A 49 18.97 22.72 -9.91
N LEU A 50 19.81 23.31 -10.80
CA LEU A 50 19.95 22.89 -12.19
C LEU A 50 21.26 22.13 -12.39
N ILE A 51 21.21 21.02 -13.14
CA ILE A 51 22.37 20.22 -13.53
C ILE A 51 22.23 19.76 -14.97
N LYS A 52 23.35 19.65 -15.71
CA LYS A 52 23.34 19.02 -17.03
C LYS A 52 23.00 17.54 -16.95
N LYS A 53 22.10 17.08 -17.83
CA LYS A 53 21.65 15.67 -17.88
C LYS A 53 22.77 14.66 -17.99
N GLU A 54 23.79 14.98 -18.78
CA GLU A 54 24.94 14.10 -18.97
C GLU A 54 25.71 13.84 -17.67
N TYR A 55 25.74 14.81 -16.75
CA TYR A 55 26.43 14.70 -15.47
C TYR A 55 25.75 13.69 -14.53
N LEU A 56 24.44 13.51 -14.65
CA LEU A 56 23.69 12.54 -13.82
C LEU A 56 24.19 11.10 -13.97
N ASN A 57 24.87 10.77 -15.06
CA ASN A 57 25.42 9.42 -15.26
C ASN A 57 26.71 9.15 -14.45
N ASN A 58 27.34 10.20 -13.87
CA ASN A 58 28.64 10.09 -13.20
C ASN A 58 28.72 10.86 -11.88
N VAL A 59 27.81 11.78 -11.60
CA VAL A 59 27.81 12.62 -10.39
C VAL A 59 27.51 11.79 -9.14
N ASN A 60 28.21 12.10 -8.06
CA ASN A 60 28.00 11.58 -6.71
C ASN A 60 28.40 12.67 -5.69
N LYS A 61 28.26 12.37 -4.39
CA LYS A 61 28.54 13.33 -3.30
C LYS A 61 29.97 13.87 -3.26
N ASP A 62 30.94 13.12 -3.78
CA ASP A 62 32.37 13.45 -3.67
C ASP A 62 32.86 14.30 -4.86
N ASN A 63 32.11 14.30 -5.99
CA ASN A 63 32.49 14.98 -7.21
C ASN A 63 31.47 16.03 -7.70
N ILE A 64 30.47 16.39 -6.88
CA ILE A 64 29.53 17.47 -7.15
C ILE A 64 30.09 18.80 -6.62
N GLN A 65 29.88 19.88 -7.36
CA GLN A 65 30.09 21.25 -6.90
C GLN A 65 28.79 22.03 -7.05
N ILE A 66 28.35 22.65 -5.97
CA ILE A 66 27.18 23.51 -5.93
C ILE A 66 27.68 24.96 -6.14
N ILE A 67 27.10 25.64 -7.09
CA ILE A 67 27.41 27.05 -7.40
C ILE A 67 26.15 27.85 -7.15
N ARG A 68 26.19 28.71 -6.12
CA ARG A 68 25.09 29.61 -5.80
C ARG A 68 25.24 30.92 -6.58
N GLU A 69 24.14 31.41 -7.15
CA GLU A 69 24.13 32.65 -7.92
C GLU A 69 24.55 33.90 -7.09
N ASP A 70 24.24 33.87 -5.79
CA ASP A 70 24.50 34.92 -4.83
C ASP A 70 25.92 34.90 -4.25
N LYS A 71 26.71 33.85 -4.51
CA LYS A 71 28.07 33.68 -3.99
C LYS A 71 29.10 33.58 -5.14
N GLN A 72 30.20 34.33 -5.02
CA GLN A 72 31.35 34.19 -5.93
C GLN A 72 32.17 32.97 -5.51
N GLU A 73 31.95 31.84 -6.16
CA GLU A 73 32.72 30.61 -5.93
C GLU A 73 33.66 30.34 -7.11
N GLU A 74 34.86 29.86 -6.82
CA GLU A 74 35.81 29.42 -7.86
C GLU A 74 35.29 28.09 -8.47
N ILE A 75 35.22 27.99 -9.77
CA ILE A 75 34.78 26.79 -10.48
C ILE A 75 35.91 25.76 -10.45
N ASP A 76 35.63 24.57 -9.90
CA ASP A 76 36.52 23.43 -9.95
C ASP A 76 36.16 22.56 -11.19
N ASP A 77 36.94 22.69 -12.27
CA ASP A 77 36.73 21.96 -13.52
C ASP A 77 36.83 20.43 -13.35
N THR A 78 37.29 19.93 -12.23
CA THR A 78 37.33 18.48 -11.93
C THR A 78 36.03 17.93 -11.38
N LYS A 79 35.09 18.81 -11.04
CA LYS A 79 33.79 18.48 -10.47
C LYS A 79 32.63 18.74 -11.43
N TYR A 80 31.52 18.07 -11.18
CA TYR A 80 30.27 18.31 -11.90
C TYR A 80 29.52 19.47 -11.26
N GLN A 81 29.43 20.58 -11.99
CA GLN A 81 28.77 21.79 -11.53
C GLN A 81 27.26 21.64 -11.57
N CYS A 82 26.59 22.06 -10.49
CA CYS A 82 25.16 22.33 -10.43
C CYS A 82 24.94 23.77 -9.93
N TYR A 83 23.94 24.42 -10.49
CA TYR A 83 23.62 25.82 -10.19
C TYR A 83 22.39 25.88 -9.29
N SER A 84 22.51 26.60 -8.16
CA SER A 84 21.46 26.73 -7.15
C SER A 84 20.91 28.15 -7.14
N TYR A 85 19.59 28.26 -7.25
CA TYR A 85 18.85 29.51 -7.29
C TYR A 85 17.83 29.55 -6.18
N PHE A 86 17.70 30.69 -5.50
CA PHE A 86 16.78 30.91 -4.41
C PHE A 86 15.76 32.00 -4.74
N PHE A 87 14.53 31.80 -4.32
CA PHE A 87 13.41 32.72 -4.52
C PHE A 87 12.62 32.86 -3.22
N ARG A 88 12.19 34.06 -2.90
CA ARG A 88 11.42 34.34 -1.68
C ARG A 88 9.91 34.13 -1.91
N THR A 89 9.48 34.07 -3.15
CA THR A 89 8.08 33.87 -3.55
C THR A 89 7.96 32.90 -4.71
N LEU A 90 6.80 32.26 -4.80
CA LEU A 90 6.49 31.40 -5.96
C LEU A 90 6.40 32.18 -7.26
N GLU A 91 6.00 33.45 -7.21
CA GLU A 91 5.95 34.33 -8.38
C GLU A 91 7.34 34.52 -9.00
N GLU A 92 8.35 34.75 -8.18
CA GLU A 92 9.76 34.83 -8.63
C GLU A 92 10.23 33.53 -9.28
N PHE A 93 9.93 32.38 -8.64
CA PHE A 93 10.19 31.07 -9.22
C PHE A 93 9.50 30.87 -10.56
N ILE A 94 8.21 31.18 -10.68
CA ILE A 94 7.44 31.09 -11.93
C ILE A 94 8.06 31.98 -13.02
N ASN A 95 8.49 33.18 -12.66
CA ASN A 95 9.17 34.08 -13.61
C ASN A 95 10.53 33.53 -14.05
N PHE A 96 11.29 32.90 -13.15
CA PHE A 96 12.52 32.21 -13.49
C PHE A 96 12.27 31.07 -14.50
N THR A 97 11.22 30.29 -14.32
CA THR A 97 10.90 29.17 -15.23
C THR A 97 10.63 29.62 -16.67
N LYS A 98 10.19 30.88 -16.88
CA LYS A 98 9.97 31.46 -18.21
C LYS A 98 11.29 31.72 -18.95
N THR A 99 12.41 31.81 -18.24
CA THR A 99 13.75 31.98 -18.85
C THR A 99 14.30 30.68 -19.43
N LEU A 100 13.74 29.52 -19.01
CA LEU A 100 14.17 28.23 -19.51
C LEU A 100 13.75 28.05 -20.97
N LYS A 101 14.73 27.73 -21.83
CA LYS A 101 14.55 27.75 -23.29
C LYS A 101 13.80 26.56 -23.85
N ASN A 102 13.88 25.42 -23.21
CA ASN A 102 13.27 24.18 -23.66
C ASN A 102 12.53 23.51 -22.47
N LYS A 103 11.76 22.46 -22.78
CA LYS A 103 11.03 21.73 -21.74
C LYS A 103 12.01 21.03 -20.78
N THR A 104 12.09 21.53 -19.55
CA THR A 104 12.98 21.04 -18.50
C THR A 104 12.20 20.10 -17.58
N ILE A 105 12.76 18.93 -17.30
CA ILE A 105 12.22 18.01 -16.28
C ILE A 105 12.63 18.57 -14.92
N CYS A 106 11.65 18.72 -14.02
CA CYS A 106 11.85 19.18 -12.67
C CYS A 106 11.40 18.07 -11.69
N TYR A 107 12.33 17.51 -10.95
CA TYR A 107 12.02 16.56 -9.88
C TYR A 107 11.71 17.28 -8.59
N VAL A 108 10.62 16.87 -7.96
CA VAL A 108 10.15 17.35 -6.66
C VAL A 108 9.98 16.14 -5.76
N HIS A 109 10.38 16.23 -4.49
CA HIS A 109 10.19 15.11 -3.57
C HIS A 109 8.88 15.26 -2.81
N ASN A 110 7.88 14.43 -3.13
CA ASN A 110 6.49 14.56 -2.70
C ASN A 110 5.76 15.71 -3.42
N LEU A 111 5.82 15.70 -4.75
CA LEU A 111 5.24 16.74 -5.63
C LEU A 111 3.83 17.18 -5.21
N SER A 112 3.04 16.31 -4.60
CA SER A 112 1.67 16.64 -4.18
C SER A 112 1.60 17.81 -3.21
N TYR A 113 2.63 18.01 -2.40
CA TYR A 113 2.71 19.13 -1.48
C TYR A 113 2.96 20.44 -2.25
N GLU A 114 4.04 20.53 -3.02
CA GLU A 114 4.41 21.71 -3.80
C GLU A 114 3.36 22.03 -4.87
N PHE A 115 2.75 21.00 -5.46
CA PHE A 115 1.69 21.15 -6.45
C PHE A 115 0.47 21.92 -5.88
N SER A 116 0.14 21.72 -4.61
CA SER A 116 -0.96 22.42 -3.96
C SER A 116 -0.75 23.94 -3.88
N PHE A 117 0.49 24.40 -3.83
CA PHE A 117 0.87 25.82 -3.87
C PHE A 117 0.97 26.33 -5.31
N LEU A 118 1.66 25.60 -6.17
CA LEU A 118 1.88 25.97 -7.58
C LEU A 118 0.57 26.14 -8.36
N ILE A 119 -0.41 25.25 -8.15
CA ILE A 119 -1.70 25.30 -8.87
C ILE A 119 -2.53 26.53 -8.50
N ARG A 120 -2.32 27.09 -7.33
CA ARG A 120 -3.05 28.29 -6.86
C ARG A 120 -2.40 29.57 -7.29
N GLU A 121 -1.08 29.59 -7.34
CA GLU A 121 -0.32 30.74 -7.81
C GLU A 121 -0.50 30.93 -9.33
N THR A 122 -0.68 29.84 -10.08
CA THR A 122 -0.93 29.89 -11.51
C THR A 122 -2.41 30.23 -11.78
N ASN A 123 -2.68 31.37 -12.41
CA ASN A 123 -4.03 31.92 -12.63
C ASN A 123 -4.90 31.09 -13.59
N ASN A 124 -4.29 30.32 -14.47
CA ASN A 124 -4.96 29.43 -15.42
C ASN A 124 -4.70 27.98 -15.03
N GLY A 125 -5.21 27.58 -13.86
CA GLY A 125 -5.19 26.19 -13.46
C GLY A 125 -5.54 25.27 -14.64
N LEU A 126 -5.20 24.02 -14.57
CA LEU A 126 -5.35 23.02 -15.62
C LEU A 126 -6.77 23.03 -16.27
N ASP A 127 -7.10 24.10 -16.99
CA ASP A 127 -8.26 24.15 -17.89
C ASP A 127 -7.93 23.28 -19.09
N ASP A 128 -8.61 22.19 -19.23
CA ASP A 128 -8.39 21.07 -20.13
C ASP A 128 -7.30 20.11 -19.71
N ILE A 129 -7.79 18.93 -19.44
CA ILE A 129 -6.98 17.76 -19.18
C ILE A 129 -5.98 17.59 -20.29
N ASN A 130 -4.81 18.11 -20.06
CA ASN A 130 -3.69 17.67 -20.84
C ASN A 130 -3.45 16.23 -20.40
N TYR A 131 -3.64 15.25 -21.28
CA TYR A 131 -3.36 13.80 -21.07
C TYR A 131 -1.95 13.51 -20.53
N GLN A 132 -1.17 14.52 -20.25
CA GLN A 132 0.18 14.48 -19.75
C GLN A 132 0.27 14.57 -18.22
N ASN A 133 -0.81 14.99 -17.53
CA ASN A 133 -0.84 14.99 -16.07
C ASN A 133 -1.21 13.61 -15.54
N ILE A 134 -0.50 13.15 -14.52
CA ILE A 134 -0.69 11.83 -13.91
C ILE A 134 -0.91 12.00 -12.41
N PHE A 135 -2.07 11.57 -11.95
CA PHE A 135 -2.45 11.55 -10.55
C PHE A 135 -2.68 10.10 -10.06
N ARG A 136 -2.45 9.88 -8.77
CA ARG A 136 -2.84 8.68 -8.05
C ARG A 136 -3.85 9.07 -6.97
N GLY A 137 -5.16 8.99 -7.28
CA GLY A 137 -6.21 9.54 -6.44
C GLY A 137 -6.31 11.07 -6.54
N THR A 138 -7.10 11.69 -5.66
CA THR A 138 -7.43 13.13 -5.70
C THR A 138 -6.27 14.05 -5.34
N ASN A 139 -5.40 13.60 -4.43
CA ASN A 139 -4.42 14.45 -3.78
C ASN A 139 -2.96 14.06 -4.08
N ASP A 140 -2.72 13.15 -5.00
CA ASP A 140 -1.40 12.58 -5.24
C ASP A 140 -0.95 12.85 -6.68
N CYS A 141 -0.29 13.98 -6.89
CA CYS A 141 0.24 14.39 -8.18
C CYS A 141 1.59 13.73 -8.45
N LEU A 142 1.67 12.86 -9.44
CA LEU A 142 2.89 12.14 -9.82
C LEU A 142 3.68 12.83 -10.93
N LYS A 143 2.97 13.56 -11.80
CA LYS A 143 3.53 14.29 -12.92
C LYS A 143 2.57 15.39 -13.34
N SER A 144 3.09 16.59 -13.56
CA SER A 144 2.26 17.74 -13.96
C SER A 144 2.95 18.64 -14.96
N PHE A 145 2.09 19.29 -15.78
CA PHE A 145 2.40 20.46 -16.58
C PHE A 145 1.43 21.55 -16.20
N LEU A 146 1.92 22.73 -15.89
CA LEU A 146 1.11 23.91 -15.61
C LEU A 146 1.14 24.85 -16.81
N ASN A 147 -0.01 25.42 -17.17
CA ASN A 147 -0.13 26.29 -18.35
C ASN A 147 0.77 27.53 -18.25
N ASP A 148 0.87 28.12 -17.06
CA ASP A 148 1.68 29.31 -16.81
C ASP A 148 3.19 28.98 -16.65
N ILE A 149 3.54 27.71 -16.61
CA ILE A 149 4.91 27.18 -16.56
C ILE A 149 5.14 26.19 -17.72
N PRO A 150 4.97 26.60 -18.98
CA PRO A 150 4.91 25.69 -20.11
C PRO A 150 6.24 24.97 -20.39
N ASN A 151 7.34 25.53 -19.89
CA ASN A 151 8.69 25.00 -20.10
C ASN A 151 9.12 23.97 -19.05
N VAL A 152 8.28 23.64 -18.06
CA VAL A 152 8.63 22.69 -17.00
C VAL A 152 7.68 21.49 -16.98
N GLU A 153 8.27 20.31 -16.84
CA GLU A 153 7.55 19.07 -16.54
C GLU A 153 7.93 18.63 -15.12
N PHE A 154 7.00 18.78 -14.17
CA PHE A 154 7.19 18.32 -12.80
C PHE A 154 7.02 16.81 -12.69
N ARG A 155 7.90 16.13 -11.95
CA ARG A 155 7.87 14.71 -11.65
C ARG A 155 8.10 14.45 -10.17
N ASP A 156 7.28 13.58 -9.59
CA ASP A 156 7.45 13.15 -8.21
C ASP A 156 8.60 12.15 -8.09
N SER A 157 9.63 12.49 -7.32
CA SER A 157 10.75 11.58 -7.02
C SER A 157 10.40 10.57 -5.93
N LEU A 158 9.49 10.90 -4.98
CA LEU A 158 9.05 9.98 -3.93
C LEU A 158 8.34 8.75 -4.51
N ALA A 159 7.49 8.94 -5.52
CA ALA A 159 6.79 7.83 -6.18
C ALA A 159 7.73 6.85 -6.90
N LEU A 160 8.89 7.33 -7.36
CA LEU A 160 9.92 6.50 -7.99
C LEU A 160 10.85 5.85 -6.95
N LEU A 161 11.35 6.63 -5.98
CA LEU A 161 12.38 6.20 -5.03
C LEU A 161 11.78 5.48 -3.81
N GLY A 162 10.57 5.85 -3.38
CA GLY A 162 9.80 5.19 -2.32
C GLY A 162 10.36 5.34 -0.91
N LYS A 163 11.10 6.42 -0.62
CA LYS A 163 11.79 6.69 0.64
C LYS A 163 11.73 8.18 0.97
N SER A 164 11.77 8.52 2.26
CA SER A 164 11.88 9.90 2.70
C SER A 164 13.24 10.51 2.35
N ILE A 165 13.34 11.85 2.27
CA ILE A 165 14.61 12.58 2.06
C ILE A 165 15.67 12.16 3.09
N LYS A 166 15.28 11.97 4.36
CA LYS A 166 16.19 11.53 5.41
C LYS A 166 16.80 10.17 5.09
N GLU A 167 15.96 9.17 4.74
CA GLU A 167 16.44 7.84 4.37
C GLU A 167 17.31 7.85 3.11
N LEU A 168 16.97 8.68 2.13
CA LEU A 168 17.77 8.85 0.92
C LEU A 168 19.13 9.47 1.24
N GLY A 169 19.15 10.53 2.05
CA GLY A 169 20.38 11.19 2.48
C GLY A 169 21.32 10.26 3.23
N ASP A 170 20.77 9.46 4.16
CA ASP A 170 21.56 8.47 4.91
C ASP A 170 22.17 7.40 3.97
N GLU A 171 21.43 6.95 2.96
CA GLU A 171 21.90 5.92 2.01
C GLU A 171 23.02 6.40 1.08
N ILE A 172 22.89 7.62 0.56
CA ILE A 172 23.93 8.19 -0.32
C ILE A 172 25.11 8.77 0.47
N GLY A 173 25.02 8.78 1.81
CA GLY A 173 26.03 9.36 2.70
C GLY A 173 26.10 10.89 2.64
N TYR A 174 24.96 11.55 2.37
CA TYR A 174 24.77 12.98 2.35
C TYR A 174 23.54 13.32 3.21
N PRO A 175 23.67 13.32 4.57
CA PRO A 175 22.52 13.36 5.48
C PRO A 175 21.74 14.67 5.39
N LYS A 176 20.42 14.57 5.63
CA LYS A 176 19.54 15.73 5.75
C LYS A 176 19.97 16.60 6.94
N LEU A 177 19.89 17.90 6.78
CA LEU A 177 20.09 18.86 7.87
C LEU A 177 18.87 18.90 8.79
N GLU A 178 19.06 19.44 10.00
CA GLU A 178 17.98 19.70 10.94
C GLU A 178 17.70 21.20 10.98
N ILE A 179 16.43 21.57 11.08
CA ILE A 179 15.96 22.94 11.19
C ILE A 179 14.93 23.05 12.29
N ASP A 180 14.81 24.21 12.90
CA ASP A 180 13.76 24.53 13.85
C ASP A 180 12.45 24.85 13.10
N TYR A 181 11.51 23.95 13.12
CA TYR A 181 10.20 24.09 12.48
C TYR A 181 9.21 24.99 13.25
N GLU A 182 9.57 25.46 14.45
CA GLU A 182 8.72 26.35 15.25
C GLU A 182 8.84 27.82 14.82
N ARG A 183 9.80 28.15 13.97
CA ARG A 183 9.97 29.49 13.41
C ARG A 183 8.88 29.80 12.39
N ASN A 184 8.06 30.84 12.65
CA ASN A 184 7.05 31.33 11.71
C ASN A 184 7.67 32.40 10.81
N LEU A 185 8.36 31.98 9.75
CA LEU A 185 9.03 32.88 8.81
C LEU A 185 8.10 33.36 7.71
N HIS A 186 8.08 34.66 7.43
CA HIS A 186 7.38 35.26 6.32
C HIS A 186 8.28 35.40 5.08
N TYR A 187 7.69 35.57 3.91
CA TYR A 187 8.44 35.75 2.65
C TYR A 187 9.31 37.00 2.63
N TYR A 188 9.10 37.96 3.53
CA TYR A 188 9.88 39.22 3.66
C TYR A 188 10.85 39.23 4.84
N ASP A 189 10.89 38.22 5.69
CA ASP A 189 11.80 38.13 6.82
C ASP A 189 13.23 37.87 6.34
N GLU A 190 14.21 38.33 7.11
CA GLU A 190 15.61 37.96 6.87
C GLU A 190 15.82 36.48 7.23
N LEU A 191 16.51 35.74 6.35
CA LEU A 191 16.83 34.35 6.54
C LEU A 191 18.29 34.17 6.95
N GLU A 192 18.53 33.12 7.73
CA GLU A 192 19.89 32.70 8.10
C GLU A 192 20.50 31.79 7.03
N ASP A 193 21.83 31.70 6.95
CA ASP A 193 22.52 30.78 6.02
C ASP A 193 22.01 29.33 6.15
N ASN A 194 21.66 28.89 7.37
CA ASN A 194 21.12 27.55 7.61
C ASN A 194 19.76 27.29 6.94
N ASP A 195 18.94 28.33 6.75
CA ASP A 195 17.63 28.19 6.06
C ASP A 195 17.85 27.86 4.57
N TYR A 196 18.80 28.57 3.94
CA TYR A 196 19.21 28.33 2.56
C TYR A 196 19.88 26.95 2.41
N ASP A 197 20.82 26.61 3.32
CA ASP A 197 21.53 25.34 3.31
C ASP A 197 20.57 24.16 3.49
N TYR A 198 19.54 24.29 4.32
CA TYR A 198 18.55 23.26 4.56
C TYR A 198 17.70 22.98 3.31
N ASN A 199 17.13 24.01 2.69
CA ASN A 199 16.29 23.88 1.49
C ASN A 199 17.09 23.35 0.29
N GLU A 200 18.33 23.84 0.09
CA GLU A 200 19.25 23.33 -0.95
C GLU A 200 19.62 21.86 -0.71
N ARG A 201 19.84 21.47 0.56
CA ARG A 201 20.23 20.12 0.95
C ARG A 201 19.21 19.09 0.48
N ASP A 202 17.93 19.35 0.63
CA ASP A 202 16.85 18.44 0.22
C ASP A 202 16.84 18.24 -1.30
N ASN A 203 17.09 19.31 -2.06
CA ASN A 203 17.24 19.23 -3.52
C ASN A 203 18.50 18.46 -3.95
N ILE A 204 19.64 18.64 -3.28
CA ILE A 204 20.87 17.90 -3.59
C ILE A 204 20.72 16.42 -3.24
N ILE A 205 20.08 16.06 -2.13
CA ILE A 205 19.75 14.67 -1.80
C ILE A 205 18.90 14.04 -2.91
N THR A 206 17.87 14.75 -3.37
CA THR A 206 17.01 14.30 -4.45
C THR A 206 17.77 14.10 -5.75
N LEU A 207 18.63 15.05 -6.11
CA LEU A 207 19.50 14.99 -7.29
C LEU A 207 20.41 13.76 -7.26
N LEU A 208 21.15 13.58 -6.18
CA LEU A 208 22.10 12.47 -6.02
C LEU A 208 21.38 11.12 -6.00
N SER A 209 20.18 11.06 -5.43
CA SER A 209 19.36 9.84 -5.40
C SER A 209 18.79 9.48 -6.79
N ILE A 210 18.38 10.46 -7.59
CA ILE A 210 17.97 10.26 -8.98
C ILE A 210 19.19 9.84 -9.84
N ALA A 211 20.36 10.43 -9.59
CA ALA A 211 21.60 10.02 -10.25
C ALA A 211 21.98 8.57 -9.91
N ASP A 212 21.96 8.18 -8.62
CA ASP A 212 22.19 6.80 -8.18
C ASP A 212 21.21 5.81 -8.86
N PHE A 213 19.91 6.18 -8.90
CA PHE A 213 18.92 5.37 -9.60
C PHE A 213 19.21 5.22 -11.08
N LEU A 214 19.59 6.30 -11.75
CA LEU A 214 19.93 6.30 -13.19
C LEU A 214 21.17 5.44 -13.47
N GLN A 215 22.20 5.54 -12.63
CA GLN A 215 23.47 4.82 -12.77
C GLN A 215 23.33 3.33 -12.45
N HIS A 216 22.62 2.94 -11.42
CA HIS A 216 22.64 1.58 -10.87
C HIS A 216 21.37 0.77 -11.11
N LYS A 217 20.19 1.42 -11.22
CA LYS A 217 18.88 0.73 -11.35
C LYS A 217 18.33 0.79 -12.79
N ALA A 218 18.34 1.96 -13.40
CA ALA A 218 17.80 2.19 -14.73
C ALA A 218 18.43 1.35 -15.85
N PRO A 219 19.75 0.99 -15.83
CA PRO A 219 20.34 0.10 -16.82
C PRO A 219 19.67 -1.27 -16.90
N SER A 220 19.16 -1.80 -15.79
CA SER A 220 18.44 -3.09 -15.75
C SER A 220 17.17 -3.10 -16.63
N ILE A 221 16.59 -1.91 -16.86
CA ILE A 221 15.44 -1.70 -17.74
C ILE A 221 15.83 -1.06 -19.08
N GLY A 222 17.13 -0.97 -19.39
CA GLY A 222 17.66 -0.44 -20.63
C GLY A 222 17.50 1.09 -20.77
N ILE A 223 17.39 1.82 -19.68
CA ILE A 223 17.29 3.28 -19.65
C ILE A 223 18.66 3.85 -19.26
N LYS A 224 19.11 4.84 -20.02
CA LYS A 224 20.37 5.58 -19.83
C LYS A 224 20.16 7.09 -19.77
N ASN A 225 18.93 7.54 -20.01
CA ASN A 225 18.58 8.95 -20.05
C ASN A 225 17.48 9.22 -19.05
N VAL A 226 17.65 10.26 -18.24
CA VAL A 226 16.72 10.72 -17.20
C VAL A 226 15.33 11.03 -17.76
N ASP A 227 15.23 11.49 -19.00
CA ASP A 227 13.95 11.78 -19.67
C ASP A 227 13.01 10.58 -19.75
N LYS A 228 13.60 9.38 -19.81
CA LYS A 228 12.89 8.10 -19.96
C LYS A 228 12.69 7.36 -18.65
N LEU A 229 13.12 7.93 -17.51
CA LEU A 229 12.90 7.32 -16.21
C LEU A 229 11.39 7.09 -15.98
N PRO A 230 11.01 5.96 -15.38
CA PRO A 230 9.62 5.70 -15.03
C PRO A 230 9.17 6.68 -13.94
N ILE A 231 7.89 7.05 -13.96
CA ILE A 231 7.32 7.97 -12.96
C ILE A 231 7.15 7.29 -11.59
N THR A 232 6.97 5.97 -11.57
CA THR A 232 6.74 5.23 -10.32
C THR A 232 7.60 3.97 -10.24
N SER A 233 7.88 3.53 -9.01
CA SER A 233 8.54 2.24 -8.73
C SER A 233 7.78 1.04 -9.34
N THR A 234 6.45 1.05 -9.34
CA THR A 234 5.65 0.00 -9.98
C THR A 234 5.89 -0.05 -11.50
N ARG A 235 6.01 1.11 -12.16
CA ARG A 235 6.34 1.16 -13.59
C ARG A 235 7.76 0.65 -13.87
N TYR A 236 8.70 0.94 -12.97
CA TYR A 236 10.05 0.36 -13.05
C TYR A 236 9.99 -1.18 -13.01
N VAL A 237 9.23 -1.76 -12.08
CA VAL A 237 9.08 -3.22 -11.97
C VAL A 237 8.44 -3.82 -13.23
N LYS A 238 7.38 -3.19 -13.77
CA LYS A 238 6.80 -3.59 -15.07
C LYS A 238 7.83 -3.62 -16.20
N ASN A 239 8.64 -2.57 -16.30
CA ASN A 239 9.68 -2.48 -17.31
C ASN A 239 10.79 -3.53 -17.10
N LYS A 240 11.18 -3.81 -15.85
CA LYS A 240 12.16 -4.83 -15.49
C LYS A 240 11.67 -6.23 -15.89
N ARG A 241 10.42 -6.56 -15.52
CA ARG A 241 9.78 -7.82 -15.95
C ARG A 241 9.71 -7.92 -17.48
N TYR A 242 9.27 -6.86 -18.17
CA TYR A 242 9.20 -6.82 -19.63
C TYR A 242 10.57 -7.10 -20.28
N LYS A 243 11.61 -6.41 -19.84
CA LYS A 243 12.97 -6.59 -20.36
C LYS A 243 13.50 -8.00 -20.09
N PHE A 244 13.26 -8.54 -18.89
CA PHE A 244 13.62 -9.92 -18.56
C PHE A 244 12.91 -10.91 -19.49
N ALA A 245 11.58 -10.78 -19.65
CA ALA A 245 10.80 -11.66 -20.52
C ALA A 245 11.25 -11.58 -21.98
N LYS A 246 11.39 -10.38 -22.54
CA LYS A 246 11.88 -10.19 -23.93
C LYS A 246 13.29 -10.71 -24.15
N LYS A 247 14.19 -10.60 -23.17
CA LYS A 247 15.57 -11.09 -23.27
C LYS A 247 15.66 -12.61 -23.21
N TYR A 248 14.93 -13.24 -22.31
CA TYR A 248 15.11 -14.65 -22.01
C TYR A 248 13.99 -15.55 -22.55
N PHE A 249 12.79 -15.00 -22.80
CA PHE A 249 11.58 -15.73 -23.19
C PHE A 249 10.79 -15.03 -24.31
N PRO A 250 11.41 -14.52 -25.39
CA PRO A 250 10.71 -13.66 -26.34
C PRO A 250 9.47 -14.32 -26.96
N LYS A 251 9.58 -15.59 -27.35
CA LYS A 251 8.49 -16.34 -27.97
C LYS A 251 7.33 -16.58 -27.02
N GLU A 252 7.60 -17.15 -25.81
CA GLU A 252 6.58 -17.43 -24.81
C GLU A 252 5.84 -16.14 -24.39
N PHE A 253 6.61 -15.04 -24.25
CA PHE A 253 6.03 -13.75 -23.86
C PHE A 253 5.02 -13.23 -24.88
N ASP A 254 5.35 -13.30 -26.17
CA ASP A 254 4.47 -12.84 -27.24
C ASP A 254 3.26 -13.76 -27.41
N GLU A 255 3.45 -15.08 -27.33
CA GLU A 255 2.36 -16.07 -27.38
C GLU A 255 1.39 -15.87 -26.22
N THR A 256 1.89 -15.70 -24.97
CA THR A 256 1.04 -15.44 -23.79
C THR A 256 0.18 -14.19 -23.96
N ALA A 257 0.74 -13.10 -24.49
CA ALA A 257 -0.01 -11.88 -24.72
C ALA A 257 -1.14 -12.06 -25.75
N VAL A 258 -0.91 -12.88 -26.77
CA VAL A 258 -1.93 -13.25 -27.78
C VAL A 258 -3.02 -14.11 -27.16
N ASP A 259 -2.65 -15.13 -26.39
CA ASP A 259 -3.60 -16.03 -25.73
C ASP A 259 -4.51 -15.27 -24.76
N TYR A 260 -3.94 -14.41 -23.92
CA TYR A 260 -4.71 -13.61 -22.95
C TYR A 260 -5.71 -12.67 -23.65
N ARG A 261 -5.35 -12.09 -24.78
CA ARG A 261 -6.21 -11.21 -25.54
C ARG A 261 -7.35 -11.97 -26.24
N ASN A 262 -7.06 -13.11 -26.83
CA ASN A 262 -8.01 -13.80 -27.68
C ASN A 262 -8.97 -14.69 -26.89
N ASP A 263 -8.51 -15.27 -25.80
CA ASP A 263 -9.18 -16.37 -25.12
C ASP A 263 -9.68 -16.02 -23.72
N SER A 264 -9.02 -15.11 -22.97
CA SER A 264 -9.42 -14.78 -21.60
C SER A 264 -10.74 -14.00 -21.51
N LEU A 265 -11.54 -14.31 -20.48
CA LEU A 265 -12.74 -13.55 -20.10
C LEU A 265 -12.45 -12.24 -19.36
N ASP A 266 -11.20 -11.92 -19.02
CA ASP A 266 -10.86 -10.65 -18.34
C ASP A 266 -11.18 -9.39 -19.17
N ASP A 267 -11.54 -9.54 -20.45
CA ASP A 267 -12.04 -8.47 -21.31
C ASP A 267 -13.60 -8.43 -21.36
N ASN A 268 -14.26 -9.19 -20.47
CA ASN A 268 -15.70 -9.17 -20.25
C ASN A 268 -16.01 -8.40 -18.98
N LEU A 269 -16.86 -7.38 -19.04
CA LEU A 269 -17.17 -6.51 -17.90
C LEU A 269 -17.83 -7.28 -16.75
N ASP A 270 -18.82 -8.15 -17.04
CA ASP A 270 -19.56 -8.92 -16.03
C ASP A 270 -18.59 -9.84 -15.25
N PHE A 271 -17.67 -10.48 -15.98
CA PHE A 271 -16.62 -11.30 -15.35
C PHE A 271 -15.65 -10.45 -14.50
N TYR A 272 -15.25 -9.30 -15.02
CA TYR A 272 -14.40 -8.38 -14.25
C TYR A 272 -15.10 -7.91 -12.97
N GLU A 273 -16.38 -7.54 -13.04
CA GLU A 273 -17.14 -7.05 -11.89
C GLU A 273 -17.32 -8.14 -10.82
N ILE A 274 -17.67 -9.38 -11.17
CA ILE A 274 -17.77 -10.45 -10.17
C ILE A 274 -16.42 -10.80 -9.55
N SER A 275 -15.35 -10.83 -10.35
CA SER A 275 -14.00 -11.09 -9.85
C SER A 275 -13.54 -9.98 -8.92
N LYS A 276 -13.80 -8.71 -9.25
CA LYS A 276 -13.51 -7.53 -8.43
C LYS A 276 -14.29 -7.52 -7.12
N ASN A 277 -15.58 -7.86 -7.17
CA ASN A 277 -16.43 -7.96 -5.98
C ASN A 277 -16.03 -9.14 -5.07
N SER A 278 -15.37 -10.14 -5.63
CA SER A 278 -14.80 -11.27 -4.89
C SER A 278 -13.41 -10.98 -4.31
N PHE A 279 -12.77 -9.88 -4.72
CA PHE A 279 -11.45 -9.51 -4.21
C PHE A 279 -11.50 -9.21 -2.72
N ARG A 280 -10.63 -9.88 -1.97
CA ARG A 280 -10.39 -9.63 -0.55
C ARG A 280 -8.91 -9.37 -0.36
N GLY A 281 -8.57 -8.24 0.24
CA GLY A 281 -7.20 -7.92 0.62
C GLY A 281 -6.68 -8.78 1.77
N GLY A 282 -5.55 -8.40 2.34
CA GLY A 282 -5.00 -9.05 3.55
C GLY A 282 -6.00 -9.03 4.71
N LEU A 283 -6.05 -10.11 5.48
CA LEU A 283 -6.87 -10.18 6.67
C LEU A 283 -6.17 -9.45 7.81
N VAL A 284 -6.78 -8.36 8.31
CA VAL A 284 -6.35 -7.69 9.54
C VAL A 284 -7.50 -7.79 10.52
N SER A 285 -7.28 -8.47 11.64
CA SER A 285 -8.33 -8.69 12.64
C SER A 285 -7.72 -9.07 13.99
N CYS A 286 -8.51 -8.98 15.04
CA CYS A 286 -8.11 -9.35 16.38
C CYS A 286 -9.17 -10.23 17.03
N ASN A 287 -8.78 -10.93 18.09
CA ASN A 287 -9.66 -11.78 18.87
C ASN A 287 -10.32 -10.94 19.98
N LYS A 288 -11.64 -11.01 20.06
CA LYS A 288 -12.45 -10.26 21.03
C LYS A 288 -12.06 -10.52 22.49
N LEU A 289 -11.59 -11.73 22.82
CA LEU A 289 -11.15 -12.08 24.18
C LEU A 289 -9.98 -11.23 24.70
N TYR A 290 -9.15 -10.72 23.78
CA TYR A 290 -7.93 -9.99 24.09
C TYR A 290 -8.12 -8.47 23.96
N MET A 291 -9.36 -8.03 23.78
CA MET A 291 -9.70 -6.62 23.77
C MET A 291 -9.83 -6.08 25.21
N PRO A 292 -9.74 -4.77 25.41
CA PRO A 292 -9.97 -4.14 26.69
C PRO A 292 -11.28 -4.58 27.34
N ASN A 293 -11.26 -4.74 28.65
CA ASN A 293 -12.40 -5.07 29.48
C ASN A 293 -12.59 -4.03 30.60
N ASP A 294 -13.47 -4.31 31.59
CA ASP A 294 -13.77 -3.38 32.68
C ASP A 294 -12.53 -3.02 33.53
N ASN A 295 -11.48 -3.83 33.50
CA ASN A 295 -10.21 -3.58 34.20
C ASN A 295 -9.17 -2.83 33.33
N GLY A 296 -9.55 -2.38 32.12
CA GLY A 296 -8.68 -1.70 31.17
C GLY A 296 -8.19 -2.61 30.03
N ASN A 297 -7.03 -2.29 29.43
CA ASN A 297 -6.46 -3.10 28.36
C ASN A 297 -6.10 -4.50 28.86
N ASN A 298 -6.29 -5.48 28.01
CA ASN A 298 -5.81 -6.83 28.27
C ASN A 298 -4.32 -6.93 27.84
N TRP A 299 -3.44 -6.94 28.83
CA TRP A 299 -2.00 -7.03 28.63
C TRP A 299 -1.54 -8.47 28.84
N LEU A 300 -0.73 -8.94 27.91
CA LEU A 300 -0.11 -10.26 27.92
C LEU A 300 1.39 -10.11 28.15
N GLU A 301 1.92 -10.71 29.21
CA GLU A 301 3.33 -10.66 29.61
C GLU A 301 3.97 -12.02 29.36
N ASN A 302 5.08 -12.05 28.64
CA ASN A 302 5.91 -13.24 28.39
C ASN A 302 5.12 -14.49 27.94
N SER A 303 3.98 -14.31 27.23
CA SER A 303 3.10 -15.41 26.82
C SER A 303 2.79 -15.43 25.31
N CYS A 304 3.12 -14.36 24.56
CA CYS A 304 2.75 -14.21 23.17
C CYS A 304 3.91 -14.49 22.22
N TYR A 305 3.64 -15.28 21.20
CA TYR A 305 4.56 -15.54 20.08
C TYR A 305 4.02 -14.93 18.79
N HIS A 306 4.94 -14.59 17.90
CA HIS A 306 4.62 -13.97 16.60
C HIS A 306 5.31 -14.74 15.48
N ILE A 307 4.53 -15.15 14.47
CA ILE A 307 5.01 -15.78 13.25
C ILE A 307 4.53 -15.03 12.02
N ASP A 308 5.36 -15.02 10.98
CA ASP A 308 5.11 -14.32 9.70
C ASP A 308 5.43 -15.24 8.51
N ILE A 309 4.64 -15.14 7.42
CA ILE A 309 4.91 -15.93 6.20
C ILE A 309 5.99 -15.26 5.37
N THR A 310 7.06 -15.98 5.08
CA THR A 310 8.10 -15.50 4.15
C THR A 310 7.56 -15.32 2.75
N SER A 311 7.28 -14.04 2.35
CA SER A 311 6.83 -13.65 1.02
C SER A 311 5.53 -14.35 0.57
N SER A 312 4.47 -14.19 1.35
CA SER A 312 3.17 -14.86 1.19
C SER A 312 2.60 -14.82 -0.24
N TYR A 313 2.51 -13.63 -0.87
CA TYR A 313 1.98 -13.52 -2.24
C TYR A 313 2.84 -14.26 -3.27
N ILE A 314 4.17 -14.19 -3.14
CA ILE A 314 5.10 -14.88 -4.06
C ILE A 314 5.00 -16.39 -3.90
N TYR A 315 4.85 -16.86 -2.66
CA TYR A 315 4.60 -18.27 -2.40
C TYR A 315 3.33 -18.75 -3.15
N VAL A 316 2.24 -18.01 -3.05
CA VAL A 316 0.99 -18.35 -3.77
C VAL A 316 1.22 -18.33 -5.28
N MET A 317 1.89 -17.31 -5.82
CA MET A 317 2.18 -17.19 -7.26
C MET A 317 2.99 -18.36 -7.81
N LEU A 318 3.95 -18.86 -7.06
CA LEU A 318 4.78 -20.01 -7.44
C LEU A 318 4.09 -21.35 -7.18
N ASN A 319 3.38 -21.46 -6.06
CA ASN A 319 2.82 -22.72 -5.58
C ASN A 319 1.47 -23.11 -6.19
N THR A 320 0.81 -22.23 -6.98
CA THR A 320 -0.59 -22.41 -7.41
C THR A 320 -0.71 -22.54 -8.93
N LYS A 321 -1.57 -23.48 -9.39
CA LYS A 321 -2.23 -23.35 -10.68
C LYS A 321 -3.49 -22.51 -10.45
N PHE A 322 -3.67 -21.47 -11.21
CA PHE A 322 -4.84 -20.60 -11.14
C PHE A 322 -5.94 -21.10 -12.07
N PRO A 323 -7.21 -21.05 -11.68
CA PRO A 323 -8.32 -21.25 -12.60
C PRO A 323 -8.18 -20.26 -13.77
N TYR A 324 -8.20 -20.78 -14.98
CA TYR A 324 -8.08 -19.97 -16.19
C TYR A 324 -9.46 -19.86 -16.86
N TYR A 325 -10.01 -18.68 -16.86
CA TYR A 325 -11.33 -18.41 -17.41
C TYR A 325 -11.21 -18.08 -18.89
N SER A 326 -11.16 -19.13 -19.72
CA SER A 326 -11.20 -19.00 -21.17
C SER A 326 -12.64 -18.94 -21.69
N LYS A 327 -12.82 -18.33 -22.87
CA LYS A 327 -14.13 -18.25 -23.54
C LYS A 327 -14.71 -19.63 -23.84
N GLU A 328 -13.85 -20.61 -24.11
CA GLU A 328 -14.26 -21.98 -24.46
C GLU A 328 -14.59 -22.87 -23.24
N LYS A 329 -13.79 -22.73 -22.13
CA LYS A 329 -13.83 -23.63 -20.97
C LYS A 329 -14.57 -23.06 -19.76
N SER A 330 -15.09 -21.84 -19.87
CA SER A 330 -15.87 -21.22 -18.82
C SER A 330 -17.36 -21.34 -19.08
N VAL A 331 -18.11 -21.55 -18.00
CA VAL A 331 -19.58 -21.70 -18.05
C VAL A 331 -20.21 -20.71 -17.08
N GLU A 332 -21.10 -19.89 -17.60
CA GLU A 332 -21.93 -18.96 -16.84
C GLU A 332 -23.27 -19.61 -16.47
N VAL A 333 -23.67 -19.51 -15.20
CA VAL A 333 -24.90 -20.06 -14.66
C VAL A 333 -25.74 -18.94 -14.05
N LYS A 334 -26.80 -18.54 -14.74
CA LYS A 334 -27.75 -17.49 -14.32
C LYS A 334 -29.03 -18.05 -13.69
N ASP A 335 -29.30 -19.37 -13.85
CA ASP A 335 -30.43 -20.02 -13.19
C ASP A 335 -30.14 -20.22 -11.70
N LYS A 336 -30.89 -19.55 -10.82
CA LYS A 336 -30.69 -19.54 -9.36
C LYS A 336 -30.73 -20.97 -8.78
N ASN A 337 -31.69 -21.85 -9.25
CA ASN A 337 -31.79 -23.17 -8.70
C ASN A 337 -30.60 -24.04 -9.06
N LYS A 338 -30.16 -23.98 -10.32
CA LYS A 338 -28.96 -24.69 -10.79
C LYS A 338 -27.72 -24.18 -10.11
N ALA A 339 -27.54 -22.87 -9.99
CA ALA A 339 -26.39 -22.25 -9.29
C ALA A 339 -26.37 -22.67 -7.82
N THR A 340 -27.53 -22.69 -7.14
CA THR A 340 -27.64 -23.11 -5.73
C THR A 340 -27.26 -24.57 -5.52
N ILE A 341 -27.72 -25.50 -6.41
CA ILE A 341 -27.31 -26.89 -6.32
C ILE A 341 -25.79 -27.03 -6.56
N LEU A 342 -25.24 -26.30 -7.52
CA LEU A 342 -23.79 -26.28 -7.80
C LEU A 342 -22.97 -25.81 -6.62
N ILE A 343 -23.31 -24.67 -6.00
CA ILE A 343 -22.53 -24.14 -4.89
C ILE A 343 -22.56 -25.06 -3.68
N LYS A 344 -23.70 -25.68 -3.36
CA LYS A 344 -23.81 -26.67 -2.28
C LYS A 344 -22.89 -27.87 -2.53
N SER A 345 -22.91 -28.44 -3.73
CA SER A 345 -22.04 -29.57 -4.08
C SER A 345 -20.56 -29.19 -4.09
N LEU A 346 -20.23 -27.95 -4.50
CA LEU A 346 -18.86 -27.44 -4.47
C LEU A 346 -18.38 -27.19 -3.04
N ALA A 347 -19.24 -26.70 -2.16
CA ALA A 347 -18.93 -26.53 -0.73
C ALA A 347 -18.58 -27.87 -0.06
N GLU A 348 -19.40 -28.92 -0.29
CA GLU A 348 -19.12 -30.28 0.17
C GLU A 348 -17.80 -30.84 -0.41
N GLY A 349 -17.54 -30.58 -1.70
CA GLY A 349 -16.29 -30.98 -2.35
C GLY A 349 -15.06 -30.25 -1.79
N ILE A 350 -15.16 -28.94 -1.52
CA ILE A 350 -14.07 -28.15 -0.93
C ILE A 350 -13.81 -28.59 0.52
N GLU A 351 -14.85 -28.84 1.30
CA GLU A 351 -14.70 -29.34 2.67
C GLU A 351 -13.94 -30.66 2.71
N LYS A 352 -14.21 -31.56 1.72
CA LYS A 352 -13.53 -32.83 1.59
C LYS A 352 -12.11 -32.72 1.07
N TYR A 353 -11.84 -31.88 0.06
CA TYR A 353 -10.59 -31.92 -0.72
C TYR A 353 -9.70 -30.68 -0.58
N THR A 354 -10.21 -29.51 -0.34
CA THR A 354 -9.54 -28.20 -0.39
C THR A 354 -9.50 -27.54 -1.78
N SER A 355 -9.41 -26.21 -1.79
CA SER A 355 -9.36 -25.44 -3.04
C SER A 355 -8.06 -25.67 -3.85
N ASN A 356 -6.94 -26.04 -3.22
CA ASN A 356 -5.72 -26.41 -3.94
C ASN A 356 -5.91 -27.68 -4.75
N TYR A 357 -6.56 -28.69 -4.17
CA TYR A 357 -6.93 -29.92 -4.89
C TYR A 357 -7.85 -29.60 -6.06
N MET A 358 -8.87 -28.76 -5.85
CA MET A 358 -9.79 -28.31 -6.89
C MET A 358 -9.05 -27.70 -8.09
N ASN A 359 -8.09 -26.80 -7.85
CA ASN A 359 -7.35 -26.14 -8.93
C ASN A 359 -6.43 -27.10 -9.70
N GLU A 360 -5.86 -28.11 -9.04
CA GLU A 360 -4.97 -29.09 -9.68
C GLU A 360 -5.75 -30.21 -10.38
N TYR A 361 -6.76 -30.78 -9.72
CA TYR A 361 -7.46 -31.99 -10.17
C TYR A 361 -8.92 -31.76 -10.57
N GLY A 362 -9.54 -30.74 -10.00
CA GLY A 362 -10.95 -30.40 -10.18
C GLY A 362 -11.88 -31.14 -9.21
N ILE A 363 -13.11 -30.66 -9.13
CA ILE A 363 -14.20 -31.30 -8.36
C ILE A 363 -15.32 -31.74 -9.31
N ASN A 364 -15.68 -33.02 -9.23
CA ASN A 364 -16.73 -33.59 -9.99
C ASN A 364 -18.07 -33.30 -9.33
N VAL A 365 -18.97 -32.60 -9.99
CA VAL A 365 -20.29 -32.22 -9.49
C VAL A 365 -21.39 -32.98 -10.21
N LYS A 366 -22.41 -33.47 -9.44
CA LYS A 366 -23.58 -34.15 -9.98
C LYS A 366 -24.86 -33.46 -9.51
N ILE A 367 -25.81 -33.25 -10.42
CA ILE A 367 -27.19 -32.85 -10.11
C ILE A 367 -28.11 -34.02 -10.50
N ASP A 368 -28.97 -34.42 -9.57
CA ASP A 368 -29.91 -35.55 -9.78
C ASP A 368 -29.23 -36.83 -10.29
N GLY A 369 -28.00 -37.08 -9.76
CA GLY A 369 -27.20 -38.24 -10.17
C GLY A 369 -26.53 -38.11 -11.54
N LYS A 370 -26.79 -37.05 -12.30
CA LYS A 370 -26.15 -36.79 -13.60
C LYS A 370 -24.98 -35.84 -13.40
N LYS A 371 -23.86 -36.16 -14.01
CA LYS A 371 -22.69 -35.27 -14.06
C LYS A 371 -23.07 -33.96 -14.77
N ILE A 372 -22.82 -32.80 -14.13
CA ILE A 372 -23.24 -31.49 -14.66
C ILE A 372 -22.33 -31.03 -15.78
N ALA A 373 -21.03 -31.31 -15.64
CA ALA A 373 -20.04 -31.10 -16.66
C ALA A 373 -19.36 -32.43 -16.98
N ASP A 374 -19.01 -32.64 -18.22
CA ASP A 374 -18.18 -33.79 -18.63
C ASP A 374 -16.76 -33.68 -18.09
N GLU A 375 -16.37 -32.48 -17.63
CA GLU A 375 -15.05 -32.14 -17.10
C GLU A 375 -15.15 -31.64 -15.65
N ASP A 376 -14.07 -31.81 -14.88
CA ASP A 376 -13.99 -31.38 -13.48
C ASP A 376 -13.85 -29.87 -13.37
N ILE A 377 -14.62 -29.24 -12.47
CA ILE A 377 -14.53 -27.80 -12.17
C ILE A 377 -13.20 -27.51 -11.45
N LYS A 378 -12.43 -26.54 -11.97
CA LYS A 378 -11.11 -26.11 -11.44
C LYS A 378 -11.19 -24.85 -10.58
N GLY A 379 -12.21 -24.05 -10.75
CA GLY A 379 -12.44 -22.83 -9.97
C GLY A 379 -13.73 -22.13 -10.36
N PHE A 380 -14.19 -21.24 -9.50
CA PHE A 380 -15.42 -20.47 -9.73
C PHE A 380 -15.37 -19.09 -9.05
N TYR A 381 -16.21 -18.19 -9.56
CA TYR A 381 -16.72 -17.02 -8.89
C TYR A 381 -18.22 -17.13 -8.74
N ALA A 382 -18.76 -16.77 -7.58
CA ALA A 382 -20.18 -16.86 -7.30
C ALA A 382 -20.67 -15.68 -6.45
N HIS A 383 -21.90 -15.24 -6.67
CA HIS A 383 -22.62 -14.39 -5.74
C HIS A 383 -23.58 -15.27 -4.93
N VAL A 384 -23.37 -15.27 -3.60
CA VAL A 384 -24.06 -16.19 -2.69
C VAL A 384 -24.72 -15.45 -1.55
N THR A 385 -25.75 -16.08 -1.00
CA THR A 385 -26.44 -15.65 0.22
C THR A 385 -26.42 -16.77 1.24
N PHE A 386 -25.77 -16.52 2.38
CA PHE A 386 -25.74 -17.42 3.52
C PHE A 386 -26.94 -17.15 4.43
N LYS A 387 -27.55 -18.22 4.99
CA LYS A 387 -28.62 -18.15 5.97
C LYS A 387 -28.09 -18.56 7.36
N ASN A 388 -28.36 -17.73 8.36
CA ASN A 388 -27.92 -17.93 9.75
C ASN A 388 -26.41 -18.22 9.88
N ILE A 389 -25.60 -17.41 9.20
CA ILE A 389 -24.13 -17.53 9.26
C ILE A 389 -23.62 -17.04 10.61
N ARG A 390 -22.73 -17.81 11.21
CA ARG A 390 -22.17 -17.53 12.53
C ARG A 390 -20.74 -18.07 12.67
N LEU A 391 -19.92 -17.36 13.40
CA LEU A 391 -18.57 -17.84 13.72
C LEU A 391 -18.65 -19.12 14.57
N LYS A 392 -17.96 -20.19 14.18
CA LYS A 392 -17.95 -21.51 14.88
C LYS A 392 -17.53 -21.37 16.33
N ASN A 393 -16.61 -20.50 16.61
CA ASN A 393 -16.23 -20.13 17.97
C ASN A 393 -16.28 -18.62 18.11
N LYS A 394 -17.18 -18.14 18.97
CA LYS A 394 -17.41 -16.69 19.23
C LYS A 394 -16.14 -15.95 19.71
N ASN A 395 -15.18 -16.70 20.21
CA ASN A 395 -13.91 -16.22 20.74
C ASN A 395 -12.76 -16.43 19.77
N ASP A 396 -13.01 -16.55 18.47
CA ASP A 396 -11.99 -16.65 17.43
C ASP A 396 -11.87 -15.35 16.65
N ILE A 397 -10.83 -15.25 15.83
CA ILE A 397 -10.63 -14.13 14.91
C ILE A 397 -11.57 -14.29 13.71
N PRO A 398 -12.53 -13.37 13.49
CA PRO A 398 -13.44 -13.44 12.35
C PRO A 398 -12.74 -13.09 11.03
N SER A 399 -13.13 -13.76 9.94
CA SER A 399 -12.48 -13.61 8.63
C SER A 399 -13.35 -13.00 7.53
N ILE A 400 -14.63 -12.69 7.76
CA ILE A 400 -15.50 -12.06 6.78
C ILE A 400 -15.49 -10.54 6.96
N ASP A 401 -15.11 -9.80 5.90
CA ASP A 401 -15.14 -8.33 5.91
C ASP A 401 -16.57 -7.82 5.70
N GLY A 402 -17.10 -7.05 6.64
CA GLY A 402 -18.43 -6.45 6.56
C GLY A 402 -18.61 -5.45 5.42
N ALA A 403 -17.57 -4.72 5.06
CA ALA A 403 -17.61 -3.68 4.02
C ALA A 403 -17.90 -4.18 2.60
N ARG A 404 -17.79 -5.50 2.35
CA ARG A 404 -18.04 -6.12 1.03
C ARG A 404 -19.12 -7.18 1.09
N THR A 405 -20.06 -6.97 1.97
CA THR A 405 -21.24 -7.82 2.16
C THR A 405 -22.49 -6.95 2.20
N SER A 406 -23.63 -7.53 1.82
CA SER A 406 -24.95 -6.93 2.04
C SER A 406 -25.77 -7.79 2.99
N VAL A 407 -26.64 -7.15 3.74
CA VAL A 407 -27.60 -7.80 4.63
C VAL A 407 -28.98 -7.49 4.11
N ALA A 408 -29.94 -8.43 4.23
CA ALA A 408 -31.30 -8.19 3.79
C ALA A 408 -31.91 -6.96 4.49
N ASP A 409 -32.53 -6.09 3.68
CA ASP A 409 -33.06 -4.77 4.09
C ASP A 409 -34.29 -4.79 5.00
N ASP A 410 -34.62 -5.93 5.60
CA ASP A 410 -35.74 -5.99 6.55
C ASP A 410 -35.32 -5.41 7.91
N LYS A 411 -35.61 -4.11 8.06
CA LYS A 411 -35.25 -3.29 9.22
C LYS A 411 -35.71 -3.83 10.57
N ASN A 412 -36.54 -4.87 10.58
CA ASN A 412 -37.13 -5.44 11.79
C ASN A 412 -36.66 -6.87 12.14
N SER A 413 -35.92 -7.58 11.29
CA SER A 413 -35.58 -8.98 11.51
C SER A 413 -34.11 -9.38 11.33
N ALA A 414 -33.31 -8.60 10.60
CA ALA A 414 -31.94 -8.99 10.29
C ALA A 414 -31.00 -8.70 11.48
N LYS A 415 -30.59 -9.72 12.20
CA LYS A 415 -29.52 -9.63 13.19
C LYS A 415 -28.18 -9.69 12.48
N LEU A 416 -27.47 -8.55 12.43
CA LEU A 416 -26.08 -8.49 12.03
C LEU A 416 -25.24 -8.09 13.24
N LYS A 417 -24.33 -8.98 13.67
CA LYS A 417 -23.31 -8.63 14.64
C LYS A 417 -21.95 -8.53 13.97
N ARG A 418 -21.28 -7.42 14.18
CA ARG A 418 -19.93 -7.14 13.71
C ARG A 418 -18.98 -6.91 14.87
N PHE A 419 -17.70 -7.12 14.61
CA PHE A 419 -16.63 -6.79 15.52
C PHE A 419 -15.44 -6.27 14.72
N CYS A 420 -15.00 -5.03 14.98
CA CYS A 420 -13.93 -4.37 14.25
C CYS A 420 -14.10 -4.48 12.71
N GLY A 421 -15.30 -4.21 12.20
CA GLY A 421 -15.62 -4.28 10.76
C GLY A 421 -15.73 -5.70 10.19
N LYS A 422 -15.62 -6.74 11.01
CA LYS A 422 -15.76 -8.15 10.61
C LYS A 422 -17.10 -8.72 11.08
N VAL A 423 -17.69 -9.61 10.30
CA VAL A 423 -18.95 -10.26 10.61
C VAL A 423 -18.74 -11.36 11.64
N LEU A 424 -19.48 -11.34 12.74
CA LEU A 424 -19.55 -12.42 13.74
C LEU A 424 -20.71 -13.37 13.45
N GLU A 425 -21.89 -12.81 13.21
CA GLU A 425 -23.11 -13.56 12.86
C GLU A 425 -24.08 -12.67 12.07
N ALA A 426 -24.86 -13.28 11.19
CA ALA A 426 -25.93 -12.62 10.46
C ALA A 426 -27.03 -13.64 10.12
N ASP A 427 -28.30 -13.22 10.20
CA ASP A 427 -29.44 -14.07 9.77
C ASP A 427 -29.39 -14.30 8.26
N GLU A 428 -29.03 -13.28 7.49
CA GLU A 428 -28.82 -13.34 6.05
C GLU A 428 -27.65 -12.48 5.62
N LEU A 429 -26.70 -13.05 4.85
CA LEU A 429 -25.49 -12.37 4.39
C LEU A 429 -25.20 -12.70 2.94
N SER A 430 -25.24 -11.71 2.06
CA SER A 430 -24.91 -11.84 0.64
C SER A 430 -23.52 -11.32 0.32
N MET A 431 -22.77 -12.03 -0.52
CA MET A 431 -21.44 -11.62 -0.95
C MET A 431 -20.99 -12.32 -2.23
N SER A 432 -20.10 -11.68 -2.99
CA SER A 432 -19.33 -12.36 -4.04
C SER A 432 -18.09 -13.03 -3.47
N LEU A 433 -17.79 -14.23 -3.93
CA LEU A 433 -16.67 -15.05 -3.47
C LEU A 433 -16.11 -15.97 -4.57
N ASN A 434 -14.93 -16.52 -4.31
CA ASN A 434 -14.33 -17.62 -5.08
C ASN A 434 -14.13 -18.85 -4.17
N ASP A 435 -13.63 -19.96 -4.75
CA ASP A 435 -13.38 -21.23 -4.05
C ASP A 435 -12.49 -21.06 -2.81
N ALA A 436 -11.43 -20.24 -2.90
CA ALA A 436 -10.53 -20.01 -1.77
C ALA A 436 -11.20 -19.24 -0.62
N THR A 437 -12.09 -18.29 -0.96
CA THR A 437 -12.87 -17.55 0.05
C THR A 437 -13.91 -18.47 0.69
N LEU A 438 -14.57 -19.31 -0.09
CA LEU A 438 -15.53 -20.28 0.44
C LEU A 438 -14.84 -21.28 1.40
N GLU A 439 -13.64 -21.78 1.05
CA GLU A 439 -12.87 -22.66 1.94
C GLU A 439 -12.54 -21.97 3.27
N ALA A 440 -12.14 -20.70 3.24
CA ALA A 440 -11.88 -19.93 4.46
C ALA A 440 -13.14 -19.77 5.34
N ILE A 441 -14.29 -19.53 4.71
CA ILE A 441 -15.59 -19.46 5.40
C ILE A 441 -15.95 -20.82 6.01
N LEU A 442 -15.82 -21.92 5.29
CA LEU A 442 -16.08 -23.27 5.80
C LEU A 442 -15.17 -23.65 6.98
N ILE A 443 -13.97 -23.07 7.08
CA ILE A 443 -13.10 -23.25 8.25
C ILE A 443 -13.61 -22.49 9.46
N ASP A 444 -14.00 -21.23 9.30
CA ASP A 444 -14.28 -20.32 10.41
C ASP A 444 -15.75 -20.26 10.83
N TYR A 445 -16.70 -20.50 9.91
CA TYR A 445 -18.12 -20.27 10.11
C TYR A 445 -18.97 -21.52 9.91
N ASP A 446 -20.10 -21.57 10.63
CA ASP A 446 -21.25 -22.41 10.36
C ASP A 446 -22.37 -21.58 9.73
N PHE A 447 -23.21 -22.20 8.91
CA PHE A 447 -24.43 -21.63 8.35
C PHE A 447 -25.45 -22.71 8.11
N ASP A 448 -26.74 -22.34 8.11
CA ASP A 448 -27.81 -23.33 7.94
C ASP A 448 -28.08 -23.66 6.47
N ASP A 449 -27.92 -22.67 5.58
CA ASP A 449 -28.07 -22.86 4.13
C ASP A 449 -27.23 -21.85 3.35
N ILE A 450 -26.97 -22.15 2.06
CA ILE A 450 -26.32 -21.27 1.08
C ILE A 450 -27.13 -21.29 -0.21
N GLU A 451 -27.51 -20.13 -0.71
CA GLU A 451 -28.12 -19.90 -2.00
C GLU A 451 -27.12 -19.23 -2.95
N CYS A 452 -27.28 -19.43 -4.24
CA CYS A 452 -26.46 -18.78 -5.27
C CYS A 452 -27.33 -18.27 -6.39
N ASP A 453 -27.27 -17.00 -6.73
CA ASP A 453 -28.04 -16.38 -7.80
C ASP A 453 -27.26 -16.21 -9.10
N TYR A 454 -25.94 -16.20 -9.03
CA TYR A 454 -25.04 -16.11 -10.18
C TYR A 454 -23.73 -16.84 -9.92
N MET A 455 -23.26 -17.60 -10.90
CA MET A 455 -21.99 -18.29 -10.85
C MET A 455 -21.33 -18.33 -12.22
N ILE A 456 -20.01 -18.19 -12.24
CA ILE A 456 -19.17 -18.55 -13.38
C ILE A 456 -18.08 -19.51 -12.92
N TYR A 457 -17.92 -20.64 -13.61
CA TYR A 457 -16.88 -21.62 -13.31
C TYR A 457 -16.06 -21.97 -14.55
N THR A 458 -14.86 -22.51 -14.33
CA THR A 458 -13.99 -23.00 -15.40
C THR A 458 -13.54 -24.43 -15.14
N THR A 459 -13.32 -25.19 -16.23
CA THR A 459 -12.75 -26.53 -16.20
C THR A 459 -11.26 -26.56 -16.52
N GLU A 460 -10.63 -25.37 -16.61
CA GLU A 460 -9.20 -25.21 -16.93
C GLU A 460 -8.43 -24.54 -15.80
N SER A 461 -7.18 -24.95 -15.60
CA SER A 461 -6.25 -24.27 -14.70
C SER A 461 -4.85 -24.20 -15.30
N LYS A 462 -4.15 -23.08 -15.10
CA LYS A 462 -2.80 -22.84 -15.61
C LYS A 462 -1.89 -22.32 -14.50
N GLN A 463 -0.63 -22.72 -14.49
CA GLN A 463 0.40 -22.00 -13.73
C GLN A 463 0.74 -20.69 -14.45
N LEU A 464 1.36 -19.75 -13.74
CA LEU A 464 1.91 -18.56 -14.39
C LEU A 464 2.93 -18.95 -15.50
N PRO A 465 3.07 -18.11 -16.53
CA PRO A 465 4.05 -18.34 -17.60
C PRO A 465 5.47 -18.50 -17.05
N TYR A 466 6.33 -19.28 -17.71
CA TYR A 466 7.69 -19.53 -17.22
C TYR A 466 8.55 -18.27 -17.14
N PHE A 467 8.36 -17.29 -18.02
CA PHE A 467 9.05 -16.02 -17.88
C PHE A 467 8.72 -15.31 -16.55
N GLU A 468 7.47 -15.41 -16.08
CA GLU A 468 7.04 -14.82 -14.82
C GLU A 468 7.53 -15.64 -13.61
N LEU A 469 7.40 -16.97 -13.66
CA LEU A 469 7.94 -17.86 -12.62
C LEU A 469 9.45 -17.66 -12.43
N CYS A 470 10.22 -17.61 -13.52
CA CYS A 470 11.66 -17.38 -13.47
C CYS A 470 12.02 -15.98 -12.97
N PHE A 471 11.24 -14.95 -13.33
CA PHE A 471 11.43 -13.60 -12.80
C PHE A 471 11.20 -13.55 -11.28
N LEU A 472 10.11 -14.17 -10.79
CA LEU A 472 9.80 -14.24 -9.35
C LEU A 472 10.88 -15.02 -8.58
N ILE A 473 11.33 -16.16 -9.11
CA ILE A 473 12.44 -16.95 -8.52
C ILE A 473 13.69 -16.08 -8.42
N GLY A 474 14.02 -15.34 -9.48
CA GLY A 474 15.19 -14.46 -9.52
C GLY A 474 15.12 -13.32 -8.51
N GLU A 475 14.01 -12.61 -8.44
CA GLU A 475 13.86 -11.51 -7.47
C GLU A 475 13.83 -12.02 -6.02
N PHE A 476 13.25 -13.19 -5.78
CA PHE A 476 13.29 -13.83 -4.46
C PHE A 476 14.72 -14.27 -4.07
N PHE A 477 15.45 -14.86 -5.01
CA PHE A 477 16.85 -15.23 -4.85
C PHE A 477 17.69 -14.00 -4.48
N ILE A 478 17.56 -12.90 -5.23
CA ILE A 478 18.26 -11.64 -4.96
C ILE A 478 17.91 -11.12 -3.55
N LYS A 479 16.61 -11.07 -3.20
CA LYS A 479 16.14 -10.61 -1.88
C LYS A 479 16.78 -11.42 -0.75
N GLN A 480 16.80 -12.74 -0.85
CA GLN A 480 17.34 -13.61 0.20
C GLN A 480 18.88 -13.55 0.29
N SER A 481 19.57 -13.45 -0.86
CA SER A 481 21.02 -13.26 -0.90
C SER A 481 21.42 -11.97 -0.19
N PHE A 482 20.67 -10.89 -0.36
CA PHE A 482 20.92 -9.62 0.35
C PHE A 482 20.59 -9.72 1.85
N LYS A 483 19.55 -10.45 2.26
CA LYS A 483 19.22 -10.65 3.67
C LYS A 483 20.34 -11.36 4.42
N ASN A 484 21.01 -12.31 3.76
CA ASN A 484 22.04 -13.15 4.35
C ASN A 484 23.45 -12.53 4.33
N ASN A 485 23.66 -11.45 3.57
CA ASN A 485 24.98 -10.80 3.44
C ASN A 485 25.00 -9.43 4.14
N LYS A 486 25.72 -9.36 5.26
CA LYS A 486 25.86 -8.12 6.07
C LYS A 486 26.51 -6.95 5.33
N ASN A 487 27.22 -7.21 4.22
CA ASN A 487 27.92 -6.20 3.42
C ASN A 487 27.06 -5.60 2.28
N THR A 488 25.81 -6.04 2.10
CA THR A 488 24.93 -5.51 1.06
C THR A 488 24.22 -4.24 1.52
N LYS A 489 24.05 -3.30 0.59
CA LYS A 489 23.28 -2.08 0.88
C LYS A 489 21.83 -2.46 1.21
N ARG A 490 21.31 -1.91 2.29
CA ARG A 490 19.89 -2.08 2.69
C ARG A 490 18.93 -1.69 1.56
N SER A 491 19.31 -0.72 0.73
CA SER A 491 18.57 -0.29 -0.47
C SER A 491 18.30 -1.41 -1.47
N ASP A 492 19.26 -2.30 -1.69
CA ASP A 492 19.12 -3.39 -2.66
C ASP A 492 18.14 -4.46 -2.18
N TYR A 493 18.18 -4.77 -0.89
CA TYR A 493 17.17 -5.62 -0.26
C TYR A 493 15.77 -5.03 -0.36
N LEU A 494 15.62 -3.73 -0.05
CA LEU A 494 14.32 -3.03 -0.12
C LEU A 494 13.80 -2.96 -1.56
N LEU A 495 14.67 -2.74 -2.54
CA LEU A 495 14.29 -2.76 -3.95
C LEU A 495 13.79 -4.14 -4.39
N ALA A 496 14.50 -5.21 -4.06
CA ALA A 496 14.07 -6.57 -4.38
C ALA A 496 12.73 -6.91 -3.69
N LYS A 497 12.55 -6.50 -2.43
CA LYS A 497 11.28 -6.62 -1.70
C LYS A 497 10.16 -5.84 -2.39
N SER A 498 10.44 -4.61 -2.82
CA SER A 498 9.48 -3.78 -3.56
C SER A 498 9.12 -4.38 -4.92
N CYS A 499 10.10 -4.95 -5.64
CA CYS A 499 9.84 -5.67 -6.89
C CYS A 499 8.84 -6.81 -6.68
N LEU A 500 9.07 -7.65 -5.69
CA LEU A 500 8.19 -8.79 -5.39
C LEU A 500 6.77 -8.34 -5.01
N ASN A 501 6.64 -7.35 -4.12
CA ASN A 501 5.33 -6.84 -3.70
C ASN A 501 4.59 -6.17 -4.87
N SER A 502 5.29 -5.45 -5.74
CA SER A 502 4.72 -4.83 -6.93
C SER A 502 4.18 -5.84 -7.93
N MET A 503 4.75 -7.05 -8.02
CA MET A 503 4.25 -8.09 -8.93
C MET A 503 2.81 -8.50 -8.61
N PHE A 504 2.45 -8.63 -7.33
CA PHE A 504 1.07 -8.82 -6.92
C PHE A 504 0.22 -7.57 -7.23
N GLY A 505 0.66 -6.39 -6.80
CA GLY A 505 -0.07 -5.13 -7.00
C GLY A 505 -0.37 -4.83 -8.48
N ILE A 506 0.51 -5.23 -9.40
CA ILE A 506 0.30 -5.08 -10.85
C ILE A 506 -0.93 -5.88 -11.31
N LYS A 507 -1.13 -7.10 -10.80
CA LYS A 507 -2.25 -7.98 -11.20
C LYS A 507 -3.61 -7.54 -10.66
N VAL A 508 -3.65 -6.78 -9.56
CA VAL A 508 -4.90 -6.29 -8.94
C VAL A 508 -5.15 -4.80 -9.16
N GLN A 509 -4.45 -4.19 -10.12
CA GLN A 509 -4.74 -2.81 -10.50
C GLN A 509 -6.16 -2.69 -11.04
N ASP A 510 -6.91 -1.73 -10.52
CA ASP A 510 -8.25 -1.44 -11.03
C ASP A 510 -8.19 -1.07 -12.52
N LEU A 511 -8.98 -1.78 -13.32
CA LEU A 511 -9.05 -1.57 -14.77
C LEU A 511 -9.87 -0.32 -15.11
N ILE A 512 -10.89 -0.02 -14.30
CA ILE A 512 -11.72 1.17 -14.41
C ILE A 512 -11.17 2.22 -13.42
N LYS A 513 -10.60 3.29 -13.95
CA LYS A 513 -10.01 4.37 -13.15
C LYS A 513 -10.92 5.58 -13.10
N ASP A 514 -10.92 6.28 -11.97
CA ASP A 514 -11.56 7.58 -11.85
C ASP A 514 -10.91 8.56 -12.83
N LYS A 515 -11.73 9.38 -13.45
CA LYS A 515 -11.26 10.46 -14.31
C LYS A 515 -11.03 11.68 -13.45
N ILE A 516 -9.78 12.04 -13.26
CA ILE A 516 -9.38 13.21 -12.51
C ILE A 516 -9.29 14.39 -13.47
N THR A 517 -10.00 15.47 -13.17
CA THR A 517 -9.97 16.73 -13.90
C THR A 517 -9.59 17.85 -12.94
N VAL A 518 -8.93 18.88 -13.42
CA VAL A 518 -8.72 20.08 -12.64
C VAL A 518 -9.50 21.22 -13.29
N LYS A 519 -10.28 21.93 -12.52
CA LYS A 519 -11.07 23.06 -13.00
C LYS A 519 -11.05 24.17 -11.96
N ASN A 520 -10.72 25.38 -12.38
CA ASN A 520 -10.63 26.55 -11.49
C ASN A 520 -9.69 26.36 -10.29
N GLY A 521 -8.57 25.64 -10.48
CA GLY A 521 -7.64 25.33 -9.39
C GLY A 521 -8.08 24.21 -8.44
N GLU A 522 -9.21 23.56 -8.70
CA GLU A 522 -9.74 22.43 -7.92
C GLU A 522 -9.59 21.11 -8.66
N VAL A 523 -9.14 20.09 -7.94
CA VAL A 523 -9.11 18.72 -8.45
C VAL A 523 -10.49 18.10 -8.34
N ILE A 524 -11.14 17.93 -9.50
CA ILE A 524 -12.46 17.31 -9.59
C ILE A 524 -12.28 15.86 -9.99
N VAL A 525 -12.77 14.95 -9.18
CA VAL A 525 -12.88 13.53 -9.52
C VAL A 525 -14.28 13.27 -10.05
N SER A 526 -14.38 12.92 -11.32
CA SER A 526 -15.61 12.34 -11.82
C SER A 526 -15.70 10.94 -11.25
N GLU A 527 -16.53 10.79 -10.24
CA GLU A 527 -16.74 9.54 -9.56
C GLU A 527 -17.10 8.43 -10.55
N LYS A 528 -16.34 7.38 -10.48
CA LYS A 528 -16.69 6.08 -10.97
C LYS A 528 -17.98 5.67 -10.28
N ALA A 529 -19.02 5.40 -11.07
CA ALA A 529 -20.27 4.92 -10.47
C ALA A 529 -20.01 3.59 -9.76
N HIS A 530 -20.32 3.53 -8.47
CA HIS A 530 -20.16 2.32 -7.67
C HIS A 530 -21.22 1.25 -7.96
N SER A 531 -22.28 1.58 -8.74
CA SER A 531 -23.34 0.65 -9.10
C SER A 531 -22.93 -0.27 -10.24
N ILE A 532 -23.15 -1.57 -10.06
CA ILE A 532 -23.03 -2.60 -11.10
C ILE A 532 -23.97 -2.25 -12.27
N GLY A 533 -23.48 -2.41 -13.52
CA GLY A 533 -24.28 -2.20 -14.72
C GLY A 533 -24.43 -0.74 -15.17
N ASN A 534 -23.60 0.17 -14.71
CA ASN A 534 -23.61 1.56 -15.13
C ASN A 534 -22.97 1.73 -16.52
N ASP A 535 -23.66 2.37 -17.47
CA ASP A 535 -23.17 2.59 -18.83
C ASP A 535 -21.84 3.35 -18.89
N ASN A 536 -21.55 4.22 -17.91
CA ASN A 536 -20.28 4.91 -17.82
C ASN A 536 -19.11 3.97 -17.47
N ASN A 537 -19.33 3.00 -16.57
CA ASN A 537 -18.33 1.98 -16.26
C ASN A 537 -18.02 1.12 -17.48
N LYS A 538 -19.06 0.76 -18.27
CA LYS A 538 -18.89 -0.01 -19.51
C LYS A 538 -18.02 0.77 -20.50
N LYS A 539 -18.30 2.04 -20.72
CA LYS A 539 -17.50 2.88 -21.61
C LYS A 539 -16.04 2.97 -21.18
N LEU A 540 -15.78 3.20 -19.89
CA LEU A 540 -14.42 3.28 -19.34
C LEU A 540 -13.68 1.94 -19.44
N PHE A 541 -14.39 0.83 -19.24
CA PHE A 541 -13.85 -0.51 -19.38
C PHE A 541 -13.50 -0.81 -20.85
N ASP A 542 -14.38 -0.52 -21.79
CA ASP A 542 -14.15 -0.72 -23.23
C ASP A 542 -12.96 0.14 -23.71
N GLU A 543 -12.83 1.38 -23.22
CA GLU A 543 -11.68 2.23 -23.49
C GLU A 543 -10.38 1.62 -22.92
N TYR A 544 -10.42 1.04 -21.75
CA TYR A 544 -9.26 0.35 -21.16
C TYR A 544 -8.87 -0.87 -22.01
N VAL A 545 -9.81 -1.73 -22.38
CA VAL A 545 -9.56 -2.92 -23.17
C VAL A 545 -8.95 -2.55 -24.52
N GLU A 546 -9.51 -1.56 -25.22
CA GLU A 546 -8.99 -1.11 -26.52
C GLU A 546 -7.58 -0.53 -26.42
N ASN A 547 -7.30 0.27 -25.38
CA ASN A 547 -5.98 0.88 -25.19
C ASN A 547 -4.89 -0.13 -24.79
N ASN A 548 -5.26 -1.27 -24.23
CA ASN A 548 -4.32 -2.27 -23.74
C ASN A 548 -4.30 -3.57 -24.53
N LYS A 549 -5.08 -3.69 -25.59
CA LYS A 549 -5.23 -4.93 -26.39
C LYS A 549 -3.93 -5.50 -26.91
N ASP A 550 -2.96 -4.64 -27.26
CA ASP A 550 -1.67 -5.08 -27.81
C ASP A 550 -0.62 -5.40 -26.75
N ASN A 551 -0.89 -5.09 -25.47
CA ASN A 551 0.06 -5.20 -24.37
C ASN A 551 -0.49 -5.97 -23.16
N LYS A 552 -1.54 -6.77 -23.33
CA LYS A 552 -2.14 -7.54 -22.24
C LYS A 552 -1.18 -8.64 -21.79
N GLN A 553 -0.65 -8.52 -20.58
CA GLN A 553 0.34 -9.42 -19.99
C GLN A 553 -0.09 -9.94 -18.61
N ASP A 554 -1.16 -9.40 -18.07
CA ASP A 554 -1.67 -9.71 -16.75
C ASP A 554 -3.15 -10.07 -16.84
N ILE A 555 -3.56 -11.01 -16.01
CA ILE A 555 -4.93 -11.46 -15.81
C ILE A 555 -5.37 -10.98 -14.43
N TYR A 556 -6.44 -10.19 -14.36
CA TYR A 556 -6.95 -9.61 -13.10
C TYR A 556 -7.43 -10.70 -12.14
N SER A 557 -8.12 -11.72 -12.65
CA SER A 557 -8.60 -12.84 -11.85
C SER A 557 -7.48 -13.62 -11.16
N ASP A 558 -6.28 -13.76 -11.77
CA ASP A 558 -5.13 -14.33 -11.07
C ASP A 558 -4.76 -13.52 -9.81
N GLY A 559 -4.80 -12.19 -9.91
CA GLY A 559 -4.52 -11.30 -8.78
C GLY A 559 -5.52 -11.48 -7.63
N VAL A 560 -6.80 -11.66 -7.96
CA VAL A 560 -7.84 -11.96 -6.97
C VAL A 560 -7.54 -13.28 -6.26
N TYR A 561 -7.19 -14.33 -7.01
CA TYR A 561 -6.83 -15.62 -6.43
C TYR A 561 -5.57 -15.56 -5.58
N ILE A 562 -4.56 -14.80 -5.97
CA ILE A 562 -3.33 -14.61 -5.18
C ILE A 562 -3.69 -14.06 -3.80
N ALA A 563 -4.51 -13.02 -3.74
CA ALA A 563 -4.91 -12.41 -2.46
C ALA A 563 -5.76 -13.35 -1.61
N THR A 564 -6.80 -13.98 -2.19
CA THR A 564 -7.72 -14.85 -1.45
C THR A 564 -7.04 -16.12 -0.97
N LYS A 565 -6.09 -16.69 -1.73
CA LYS A 565 -5.29 -17.85 -1.28
C LYS A 565 -4.24 -17.50 -0.22
N ALA A 566 -3.63 -16.32 -0.29
CA ALA A 566 -2.76 -15.83 0.77
C ALA A 566 -3.54 -15.69 2.10
N ARG A 567 -4.73 -15.11 2.03
CA ARG A 567 -5.65 -15.04 3.17
C ARG A 567 -6.07 -16.42 3.68
N LEU A 568 -6.36 -17.36 2.80
CA LEU A 568 -6.69 -18.75 3.15
C LEU A 568 -5.52 -19.45 3.88
N ASN A 569 -4.27 -19.21 3.46
CA ASN A 569 -3.10 -19.75 4.14
C ASN A 569 -3.01 -19.27 5.61
N LEU A 570 -3.35 -17.99 5.84
CA LEU A 570 -3.43 -17.42 7.20
C LEU A 570 -4.51 -18.13 8.03
N VAL A 571 -5.72 -18.31 7.45
CA VAL A 571 -6.84 -19.00 8.12
C VAL A 571 -6.49 -20.47 8.42
N LYS A 572 -5.78 -21.16 7.51
CA LYS A 572 -5.32 -22.55 7.72
C LYS A 572 -4.29 -22.64 8.86
N MET A 573 -3.34 -21.70 8.95
CA MET A 573 -2.39 -21.70 10.06
C MET A 573 -3.08 -21.35 11.40
N LYS A 574 -4.04 -20.40 11.39
CA LYS A 574 -4.87 -20.12 12.56
C LYS A 574 -5.56 -21.38 13.07
N LYS A 575 -6.20 -22.16 12.17
CA LYS A 575 -6.81 -23.46 12.49
C LYS A 575 -5.79 -24.44 13.06
N HIS A 576 -4.63 -24.58 12.42
CA HIS A 576 -3.55 -25.48 12.87
C HIS A 576 -3.09 -25.14 14.29
N LEU A 577 -2.83 -23.87 14.58
CA LEU A 577 -2.43 -23.41 15.91
C LEU A 577 -3.50 -23.71 16.97
N LYS A 578 -4.77 -23.51 16.62
CA LYS A 578 -5.89 -23.82 17.52
C LYS A 578 -5.98 -25.33 17.86
N GLU A 579 -5.78 -26.20 16.86
CA GLU A 579 -5.73 -27.65 17.04
C GLU A 579 -4.55 -28.08 17.92
N LYS A 580 -3.56 -27.21 18.12
CA LYS A 580 -2.39 -27.39 18.98
C LYS A 580 -2.49 -26.70 20.34
N GLY A 581 -3.68 -26.25 20.73
CA GLY A 581 -3.92 -25.63 22.04
C GLY A 581 -3.44 -24.19 22.14
N CYS A 582 -3.42 -23.47 21.00
CA CYS A 582 -3.10 -22.04 20.97
C CYS A 582 -4.35 -21.20 20.76
N ASN A 583 -4.35 -20.00 21.30
CA ASN A 583 -5.31 -18.96 20.94
C ASN A 583 -4.62 -17.91 20.06
N CYS A 584 -5.15 -17.67 18.86
CA CYS A 584 -4.72 -16.56 18.04
C CYS A 584 -5.30 -15.25 18.61
N ILE A 585 -4.44 -14.24 18.78
CA ILE A 585 -4.76 -12.95 19.41
C ILE A 585 -5.02 -11.92 18.33
N TYR A 586 -4.13 -11.88 17.33
CA TYR A 586 -4.09 -10.86 16.30
C TYR A 586 -3.55 -11.43 14.99
N CYS A 587 -4.06 -10.94 13.87
CA CYS A 587 -3.50 -11.26 12.56
C CYS A 587 -3.40 -10.01 11.68
N ASP A 588 -2.37 -9.97 10.83
CA ASP A 588 -2.17 -8.91 9.86
C ASP A 588 -1.58 -9.43 8.56
N THR A 589 -2.43 -9.63 7.58
CA THR A 589 -2.11 -9.99 6.19
C THR A 589 -1.37 -11.33 6.05
N ASP A 590 -0.19 -11.46 6.59
CA ASP A 590 0.72 -12.61 6.51
C ASP A 590 1.33 -12.99 7.86
N SER A 591 0.87 -12.40 8.95
CA SER A 591 1.38 -12.66 10.30
C SER A 591 0.29 -13.04 11.30
N LEU A 592 0.69 -13.80 12.33
CA LEU A 592 -0.17 -14.24 13.44
C LEU A 592 0.55 -14.03 14.78
N ILE A 593 -0.15 -13.42 15.73
CA ILE A 593 0.25 -13.36 17.14
C ILE A 593 -0.67 -14.30 17.91
N PHE A 594 -0.09 -15.19 18.73
CA PHE A 594 -0.81 -16.23 19.45
C PHE A 594 -0.22 -16.50 20.82
N GLU A 595 -1.04 -17.01 21.70
CA GLU A 595 -0.69 -17.48 23.03
C GLU A 595 -0.77 -19.01 23.08
N VAL A 596 0.13 -19.64 23.81
CA VAL A 596 0.21 -21.10 23.96
C VAL A 596 -0.29 -21.51 25.34
N PHE A 597 -1.29 -22.38 25.39
CA PHE A 597 -1.84 -22.95 26.65
C PHE A 597 -1.37 -24.38 26.91
N GLY A 598 -0.68 -24.99 25.97
CA GLY A 598 -0.15 -26.35 26.06
C GLY A 598 1.39 -26.39 26.14
N ASP A 599 1.95 -27.49 25.64
CA ASP A 599 3.39 -27.65 25.53
C ASP A 599 3.94 -26.80 24.39
N VAL A 600 4.75 -25.80 24.74
CA VAL A 600 5.36 -24.84 23.80
C VAL A 600 6.26 -25.56 22.78
N GLU A 601 7.02 -26.58 23.22
CA GLU A 601 7.87 -27.34 22.31
C GLU A 601 7.05 -28.15 21.29
N GLU A 602 5.94 -28.75 21.71
CA GLU A 602 5.05 -29.45 20.79
C GLU A 602 4.50 -28.49 19.71
N VAL A 603 4.09 -27.28 20.08
CA VAL A 603 3.63 -26.26 19.14
C VAL A 603 4.73 -25.91 18.14
N PHE A 604 5.96 -25.63 18.61
CA PHE A 604 7.07 -25.26 17.73
C PHE A 604 7.45 -26.39 16.78
N ASN A 605 7.48 -27.61 17.27
CA ASN A 605 7.71 -28.79 16.45
C ASN A 605 6.59 -29.01 15.41
N SER A 606 5.35 -28.66 15.74
CA SER A 606 4.23 -28.73 14.80
C SER A 606 4.34 -27.69 13.67
N ILE A 607 4.74 -26.45 13.98
CA ILE A 607 5.00 -25.39 12.99
C ILE A 607 6.17 -25.79 12.08
N LYS A 608 7.24 -26.34 12.64
CA LYS A 608 8.38 -26.87 11.86
C LYS A 608 7.93 -27.95 10.88
N LYS A 609 7.14 -28.92 11.32
CA LYS A 609 6.58 -29.96 10.44
C LYS A 609 5.68 -29.38 9.36
N TYR A 610 4.92 -28.32 9.70
CA TYR A 610 4.08 -27.61 8.74
C TYR A 610 4.94 -26.93 7.67
N ASN A 611 6.02 -26.25 8.06
CA ASN A 611 7.00 -25.65 7.15
C ASN A 611 7.67 -26.69 6.24
N ASP A 612 8.10 -27.84 6.80
CA ASP A 612 8.68 -28.94 6.02
C ASP A 612 7.70 -29.49 4.98
N LYS A 613 6.40 -29.50 5.28
CA LYS A 613 5.36 -29.89 4.32
C LYS A 613 5.25 -28.85 3.20
N ILE A 614 5.17 -27.54 3.52
CA ILE A 614 5.12 -26.45 2.54
C ILE A 614 6.30 -26.54 1.56
N THR A 615 7.52 -26.65 2.08
CA THR A 615 8.73 -26.75 1.28
C THR A 615 8.72 -27.97 0.36
N ARG A 616 8.34 -29.12 0.88
CA ARG A 616 8.26 -30.35 0.08
C ARG A 616 7.20 -30.26 -1.02
N GLU A 617 6.04 -29.68 -0.74
CA GLU A 617 4.97 -29.52 -1.73
C GLU A 617 5.39 -28.56 -2.83
N LEU A 618 6.01 -27.42 -2.51
CA LEU A 618 6.51 -26.46 -3.49
C LEU A 618 7.56 -27.11 -4.41
N LEU A 619 8.62 -27.68 -3.83
CA LEU A 619 9.76 -28.22 -4.61
C LEU A 619 9.43 -29.52 -5.37
N ARG A 620 8.34 -30.21 -5.06
CA ARG A 620 7.87 -31.38 -5.83
C ARG A 620 7.13 -31.04 -7.09
N LYS A 621 6.57 -29.83 -7.23
CA LYS A 621 5.74 -29.45 -8.38
C LYS A 621 6.56 -29.42 -9.66
N ASN A 622 6.06 -30.07 -10.70
CA ASN A 622 6.81 -30.22 -11.96
C ASN A 622 7.11 -28.89 -12.63
N TRP A 623 6.17 -27.92 -12.56
CA TRP A 623 6.41 -26.60 -13.14
C TRP A 623 7.46 -25.80 -12.36
N ILE A 624 7.58 -25.96 -11.05
CA ILE A 624 8.62 -25.33 -10.23
C ILE A 624 9.98 -25.93 -10.55
N LYS A 625 10.11 -27.27 -10.62
CA LYS A 625 11.35 -27.94 -11.02
C LYS A 625 11.81 -27.46 -12.40
N ARG A 626 10.87 -27.36 -13.34
CA ARG A 626 11.16 -26.86 -14.69
C ARG A 626 11.57 -25.39 -14.68
N ALA A 627 10.86 -24.54 -13.93
CA ALA A 627 11.19 -23.11 -13.81
C ALA A 627 12.59 -22.90 -13.19
N ILE A 628 12.94 -23.63 -12.13
CA ILE A 628 14.28 -23.60 -11.51
C ILE A 628 15.32 -23.97 -12.54
N LYS A 629 15.15 -25.10 -13.26
CA LYS A 629 16.09 -25.55 -14.29
C LYS A 629 16.29 -24.51 -15.37
N ILE A 630 15.21 -23.95 -15.93
CA ILE A 630 15.26 -22.90 -16.97
C ILE A 630 15.96 -21.66 -16.43
N TYR A 631 15.64 -21.23 -15.20
CA TYR A 631 16.28 -20.08 -14.56
C TYR A 631 17.79 -20.27 -14.43
N CYS A 632 18.22 -21.41 -13.88
CA CYS A 632 19.64 -21.73 -13.68
C CYS A 632 20.41 -21.82 -15.00
N GLU A 633 19.86 -22.49 -16.02
CA GLU A 633 20.47 -22.58 -17.35
C GLU A 633 20.64 -21.20 -18.01
N LYS A 634 19.61 -20.34 -17.96
CA LYS A 634 19.64 -19.02 -18.62
C LYS A 634 20.53 -18.00 -17.90
N LEU A 635 20.61 -18.04 -16.58
CA LEU A 635 21.33 -17.05 -15.77
C LEU A 635 22.65 -17.58 -15.21
N LYS A 636 22.97 -18.86 -15.44
CA LYS A 636 24.20 -19.53 -14.99
C LYS A 636 24.38 -19.48 -13.47
N VAL A 637 23.29 -19.75 -12.74
CA VAL A 637 23.24 -19.82 -11.28
C VAL A 637 23.21 -21.29 -10.85
N ASP A 638 23.78 -21.61 -9.69
CA ASP A 638 23.76 -22.97 -9.14
C ASP A 638 22.34 -23.38 -8.71
N GLU A 639 21.90 -24.56 -9.16
CA GLU A 639 20.55 -25.06 -8.90
C GLU A 639 20.32 -25.41 -7.43
N LYS A 640 21.36 -25.88 -6.72
CA LYS A 640 21.27 -26.22 -5.30
C LYS A 640 21.06 -24.95 -4.49
N GLU A 641 21.82 -23.88 -4.78
CA GLU A 641 21.68 -22.60 -4.10
C GLU A 641 20.27 -22.02 -4.28
N VAL A 642 19.72 -22.07 -5.51
CA VAL A 642 18.34 -21.60 -5.78
C VAL A 642 17.32 -22.43 -5.00
N LYS A 643 17.47 -23.76 -4.94
CA LYS A 643 16.56 -24.64 -4.16
C LYS A 643 16.64 -24.38 -2.66
N ASP A 644 17.87 -24.21 -2.15
CA ASP A 644 18.09 -23.93 -0.71
C ASP A 644 17.41 -22.63 -0.30
N LEU A 645 17.52 -21.56 -1.10
CA LEU A 645 16.83 -20.30 -0.82
C LEU A 645 15.30 -20.42 -1.00
N LEU A 646 14.82 -21.09 -2.04
CA LEU A 646 13.38 -21.33 -2.24
C LEU A 646 12.76 -22.20 -1.15
N SER A 647 13.54 -22.99 -0.42
CA SER A 647 13.04 -23.80 0.70
C SER A 647 12.47 -22.96 1.84
N THR A 648 12.83 -21.66 1.91
CA THR A 648 12.31 -20.71 2.91
C THR A 648 11.02 -20.00 2.45
N LEU A 649 10.64 -20.16 1.18
CA LEU A 649 9.48 -19.45 0.62
C LEU A 649 8.17 -20.03 1.14
N GLY A 650 7.32 -19.18 1.70
CA GLY A 650 6.01 -19.58 2.26
C GLY A 650 6.09 -20.24 3.63
N THR A 651 7.30 -20.38 4.21
CA THR A 651 7.46 -20.88 5.58
C THR A 651 7.07 -19.81 6.61
N TRP A 652 6.63 -20.26 7.77
CA TRP A 652 6.31 -19.43 8.91
C TRP A 652 7.54 -19.23 9.77
N ASP A 653 8.09 -18.02 9.74
CA ASP A 653 9.27 -17.63 10.51
C ASP A 653 8.85 -16.93 11.79
N TYR A 654 9.62 -17.15 12.89
CA TYR A 654 9.36 -16.47 14.15
C TYR A 654 9.90 -15.04 14.13
N GLU A 655 9.03 -14.06 14.38
CA GLU A 655 9.39 -12.67 14.60
C GLU A 655 9.71 -12.39 16.09
N SER A 656 9.12 -13.18 17.01
CA SER A 656 9.40 -13.11 18.44
C SER A 656 10.63 -13.98 18.78
N VAL A 657 11.81 -13.34 18.71
CA VAL A 657 13.11 -13.98 18.98
C VAL A 657 13.96 -13.08 19.88
N ASP A 658 14.89 -13.71 20.65
CA ASP A 658 15.90 -12.97 21.40
C ASP A 658 17.00 -12.39 20.47
N GLU A 659 18.00 -11.73 21.05
CA GLU A 659 19.13 -11.15 20.32
C GLU A 659 20.01 -12.20 19.62
N ASN A 660 19.96 -13.44 20.08
CA ASN A 660 20.69 -14.58 19.52
C ASN A 660 19.87 -15.32 18.44
N GLY A 661 18.61 -14.90 18.20
CA GLY A 661 17.71 -15.56 17.27
C GLY A 661 16.94 -16.76 17.83
N ASN A 662 16.99 -17.02 19.14
CA ASN A 662 16.19 -18.07 19.76
C ASN A 662 14.74 -17.58 19.93
N ILE A 663 13.78 -18.48 19.75
CA ILE A 663 12.36 -18.19 19.92
C ILE A 663 12.11 -17.77 21.37
N LYS A 664 11.55 -16.56 21.53
CA LYS A 664 11.20 -15.97 22.81
C LYS A 664 9.87 -15.25 22.69
N PRO A 665 8.94 -15.34 23.68
CA PRO A 665 7.73 -14.54 23.66
C PRO A 665 8.06 -13.06 23.76
N TYR A 666 7.14 -12.19 23.33
CA TYR A 666 7.23 -10.76 23.60
C TYR A 666 7.25 -10.50 25.10
N ASP A 667 8.05 -9.54 25.54
CA ASP A 667 8.11 -9.13 26.95
C ASP A 667 6.71 -8.69 27.41
N PHE A 668 5.98 -7.96 26.53
CA PHE A 668 4.54 -7.71 26.67
C PHE A 668 3.89 -7.41 25.32
N PHE A 669 2.56 -7.62 25.26
CA PHE A 669 1.71 -7.30 24.11
C PHE A 669 0.33 -6.86 24.57
N SER A 670 -0.26 -5.87 23.87
CA SER A 670 -1.67 -5.49 23.98
C SER A 670 -2.19 -4.95 22.65
N THR A 671 -3.48 -5.14 22.39
CA THR A 671 -4.16 -4.61 21.21
C THR A 671 -5.46 -3.91 21.56
N LEU A 672 -5.75 -2.82 20.84
CA LEU A 672 -7.01 -2.07 20.89
C LEU A 672 -7.84 -2.27 19.63
N GLY A 673 -7.41 -3.16 18.73
CA GLY A 673 -8.08 -3.44 17.46
C GLY A 673 -7.15 -3.52 16.27
N PRO A 674 -7.69 -3.69 15.05
CA PRO A 674 -6.91 -3.73 13.81
C PRO A 674 -6.00 -2.51 13.66
N LYS A 675 -4.71 -2.77 13.41
CA LYS A 675 -3.66 -1.72 13.28
C LYS A 675 -3.52 -0.82 14.52
N LYS A 676 -3.84 -1.36 15.71
CA LYS A 676 -3.68 -0.68 16.99
C LYS A 676 -3.13 -1.66 18.02
N TYR A 677 -1.82 -1.74 18.13
CA TYR A 677 -1.16 -2.60 19.14
C TYR A 677 0.15 -1.99 19.65
N CYS A 678 0.50 -2.39 20.85
CA CYS A 678 1.78 -2.11 21.50
C CYS A 678 2.43 -3.43 21.90
N LYS A 679 3.71 -3.58 21.60
CA LYS A 679 4.51 -4.76 21.96
C LYS A 679 5.90 -4.35 22.42
N CYS A 680 6.51 -5.18 23.25
CA CYS A 680 7.90 -5.02 23.63
C CYS A 680 8.68 -6.29 23.29
N LYS A 681 9.83 -6.10 22.67
CA LYS A 681 10.74 -7.17 22.28
C LYS A 681 12.15 -6.83 22.73
N ASN A 682 12.73 -7.66 23.58
CA ASN A 682 14.10 -7.47 24.07
C ASN A 682 14.30 -6.07 24.71
N GLY A 683 13.35 -5.62 25.52
CA GLY A 683 13.39 -4.32 26.17
C GLY A 683 13.20 -3.10 25.24
N LYS A 684 12.77 -3.30 23.99
CA LYS A 684 12.44 -2.24 23.06
C LYS A 684 10.95 -2.21 22.76
N VAL A 685 10.32 -1.05 22.91
CA VAL A 685 8.90 -0.87 22.62
C VAL A 685 8.67 -0.61 21.14
N GLU A 686 7.66 -1.23 20.59
CA GLU A 686 7.16 -1.00 19.24
C GLU A 686 5.65 -0.76 19.27
N THR A 687 5.19 0.29 18.60
CA THR A 687 3.76 0.59 18.46
C THR A 687 3.35 0.61 16.99
N THR A 688 2.16 0.11 16.71
CA THR A 688 1.49 0.28 15.43
C THR A 688 0.11 0.84 15.73
N ILE A 689 -0.11 2.09 15.36
CA ILE A 689 -1.38 2.78 15.56
C ILE A 689 -1.68 3.51 14.25
N SER A 690 -2.72 3.05 13.53
CA SER A 690 -3.16 3.70 12.30
C SER A 690 -3.54 5.15 12.58
N GLY A 691 -2.94 6.10 11.89
CA GLY A 691 -3.15 7.53 12.09
C GLY A 691 -2.19 8.20 13.08
N LEU A 692 -1.31 7.45 13.75
CA LEU A 692 -0.29 8.03 14.63
C LEU A 692 1.13 7.72 14.16
N SER A 693 2.05 8.61 14.52
CA SER A 693 3.46 8.44 14.28
C SER A 693 4.05 7.30 15.13
N LYS A 694 5.05 6.58 14.59
CA LYS A 694 5.83 5.59 15.36
C LYS A 694 6.62 6.20 16.53
N LYS A 695 6.69 7.53 16.63
CA LYS A 695 7.31 8.26 17.76
C LYS A 695 6.64 7.95 19.11
N ILE A 696 5.42 7.42 19.13
CA ILE A 696 4.74 7.02 20.37
C ILE A 696 5.53 5.96 21.15
N ALA A 697 6.24 5.06 20.46
CA ALA A 697 7.11 4.10 21.13
C ALA A 697 8.24 4.81 21.92
N ASN A 698 8.86 5.82 21.30
CA ASN A 698 9.91 6.62 21.98
C ASN A 698 9.32 7.36 23.19
N LEU A 699 8.11 7.91 23.08
CA LEU A 699 7.43 8.59 24.18
C LEU A 699 7.24 7.66 25.39
N ILE A 700 6.89 6.38 25.16
CA ILE A 700 6.77 5.38 26.23
C ILE A 700 8.15 5.14 26.88
N GLU A 701 9.20 4.98 26.07
CA GLU A 701 10.55 4.71 26.56
C GLU A 701 11.13 5.92 27.32
N ASP A 702 10.88 7.14 26.85
CA ASP A 702 11.38 8.35 27.50
C ASP A 702 10.62 8.63 28.82
N TYR A 703 9.32 8.42 28.83
CA TYR A 703 8.53 8.55 30.05
C TYR A 703 8.93 7.54 31.13
N ALA A 704 9.18 6.27 30.74
CA ALA A 704 9.68 5.26 31.66
C ALA A 704 11.00 5.68 32.31
N LYS A 705 11.91 6.31 31.56
CA LYS A 705 13.19 6.82 32.09
C LYS A 705 12.99 8.02 33.00
N GLN A 706 12.13 8.98 32.64
CA GLN A 706 11.88 10.20 33.41
C GLN A 706 11.26 9.88 34.78
N GLU A 707 10.25 9.01 34.79
CA GLU A 707 9.53 8.64 36.03
C GLU A 707 10.19 7.49 36.79
N ASN A 708 11.27 6.90 36.25
CA ASN A 708 11.97 5.73 36.81
C ASN A 708 11.03 4.55 37.07
N ILE A 709 10.15 4.25 36.12
CA ILE A 709 9.22 3.11 36.14
C ILE A 709 9.60 2.11 35.05
N SER A 710 9.00 0.91 35.12
CA SER A 710 9.20 -0.09 34.05
C SER A 710 8.56 0.33 32.72
N LEU A 711 9.14 -0.16 31.60
CA LEU A 711 8.55 0.03 30.25
C LEU A 711 7.09 -0.46 30.18
N PHE A 712 6.78 -1.51 30.94
CA PHE A 712 5.45 -2.07 30.99
C PHE A 712 4.46 -1.15 31.69
N GLU A 713 4.82 -0.55 32.80
CA GLU A 713 3.99 0.45 33.49
C GLU A 713 3.77 1.70 32.65
N ALA A 714 4.84 2.21 32.00
CA ALA A 714 4.73 3.33 31.08
C ALA A 714 3.81 3.00 29.88
N ALA A 715 3.95 1.81 29.30
CA ALA A 715 3.09 1.35 28.21
C ALA A 715 1.63 1.22 28.63
N LYS A 716 1.35 0.68 29.82
CA LYS A 716 -0.02 0.59 30.39
C LYS A 716 -0.67 1.96 30.56
N LEU A 717 0.10 2.97 30.91
CA LEU A 717 -0.40 4.32 31.11
C LEU A 717 -0.71 5.00 29.77
N ILE A 718 0.22 4.94 28.83
CA ILE A 718 0.17 5.69 27.54
C ILE A 718 -0.68 4.97 26.51
N PHE A 719 -0.48 3.66 26.31
CA PHE A 719 -1.25 2.86 25.39
C PHE A 719 -2.52 2.33 26.08
N LYS A 720 -3.45 3.23 26.33
CA LYS A 720 -4.72 2.94 27.00
C LYS A 720 -5.88 3.40 26.10
N ASN A 721 -7.00 2.70 26.19
CA ASN A 721 -8.24 3.16 25.56
C ASN A 721 -8.63 4.55 26.06
N ASN A 722 -9.01 5.45 25.16
CA ASN A 722 -9.31 6.87 25.39
C ASN A 722 -8.11 7.76 25.74
N THR A 723 -6.88 7.33 25.51
CA THR A 723 -5.73 8.24 25.56
C THR A 723 -5.81 9.25 24.44
N THR A 724 -5.73 10.53 24.76
CA THR A 724 -5.76 11.63 23.79
C THR A 724 -4.33 12.13 23.56
N PHE A 725 -3.91 12.18 22.32
CA PHE A 725 -2.65 12.77 21.87
C PHE A 725 -2.96 14.13 21.25
N ASP A 726 -2.25 15.15 21.67
CA ASP A 726 -2.42 16.48 21.09
C ASP A 726 -1.90 16.55 19.64
N GLU A 727 -2.04 17.70 19.03
CA GLU A 727 -1.63 17.98 17.65
C GLU A 727 -0.13 17.74 17.42
N THR A 728 0.71 17.92 18.45
CA THR A 728 2.18 17.78 18.33
C THR A 728 2.61 16.33 18.30
N CYS A 729 1.85 15.44 18.94
CA CYS A 729 2.13 14.00 19.05
C CYS A 729 1.40 13.19 17.98
N SER A 730 0.22 13.62 17.53
CA SER A 730 -0.67 12.82 16.69
C SER A 730 -0.09 12.56 15.31
N GLY A 731 0.64 13.51 14.71
CA GLY A 731 1.09 13.39 13.32
C GLY A 731 -0.07 13.24 12.32
N GLN A 732 -1.32 13.24 12.77
CA GLN A 732 -2.49 13.22 11.89
C GLN A 732 -2.68 14.59 11.25
N THR A 733 -2.76 14.54 9.94
CA THR A 733 -3.01 15.69 9.11
C THR A 733 -4.42 15.55 8.54
N ILE A 734 -5.36 16.34 9.01
CA ILE A 734 -6.65 16.49 8.32
C ILE A 734 -6.44 17.54 7.23
N VAL A 735 -6.54 17.09 5.99
CA VAL A 735 -6.59 17.97 4.83
C VAL A 735 -8.01 18.47 4.72
N THR A 736 -8.30 19.61 5.34
CA THR A 736 -9.55 20.34 5.07
C THR A 736 -9.36 21.12 3.76
N GLN A 737 -10.06 20.72 2.72
CA GLN A 737 -10.23 21.52 1.52
C GLN A 737 -11.15 22.71 1.85
N THR A 738 -10.64 23.69 2.54
CA THR A 738 -11.27 25.02 2.53
C THR A 738 -10.68 25.77 1.35
N THR A 739 -11.37 25.74 0.23
CA THR A 739 -11.16 26.66 -0.90
C THR A 739 -11.50 28.07 -0.41
N LEU A 740 -10.50 28.75 0.13
CA LEU A 740 -10.63 30.18 0.33
C LEU A 740 -10.62 30.84 -1.06
N ASP A 741 -11.63 31.64 -1.36
CA ASP A 741 -11.70 32.38 -2.63
C ASP A 741 -10.44 33.27 -2.74
N LYS A 742 -9.79 33.26 -3.90
CA LYS A 742 -8.59 34.08 -4.16
C LYS A 742 -8.84 35.55 -3.83
N LYS A 743 -10.03 36.08 -4.18
CA LYS A 743 -10.41 37.47 -3.87
C LYS A 743 -10.44 37.75 -2.38
N PHE A 744 -10.89 36.79 -1.59
CA PHE A 744 -10.90 36.92 -0.12
C PHE A 744 -9.45 36.89 0.43
N ILE A 745 -8.60 36.02 -0.10
CA ILE A 745 -7.21 35.94 0.36
C ILE A 745 -6.43 37.20 0.01
N ASP A 746 -6.68 37.82 -1.15
CA ASP A 746 -6.02 39.07 -1.54
C ASP A 746 -6.34 40.21 -0.56
N THR A 747 -7.43 40.11 0.21
CA THR A 747 -7.79 41.09 1.26
C THR A 747 -7.10 40.81 2.60
N LEU A 748 -6.56 39.62 2.82
CA LEU A 748 -5.96 39.21 4.08
C LEU A 748 -4.64 39.96 4.34
N ARG A 749 -4.42 40.30 5.60
CA ARG A 749 -3.20 40.94 6.07
C ARG A 749 -2.66 40.22 7.31
N ASP A 750 -1.36 40.11 7.39
CA ASP A 750 -0.67 39.60 8.58
C ASP A 750 -0.51 40.70 9.65
N GLU A 751 0.18 40.39 10.75
CA GLU A 751 0.41 41.32 11.85
C GLU A 751 1.21 42.58 11.45
N ASN A 752 1.98 42.51 10.35
CA ASN A 752 2.75 43.60 9.79
C ASN A 752 1.99 44.32 8.64
N ASN A 753 0.69 44.03 8.47
CA ASN A 753 -0.15 44.55 7.40
C ASN A 753 0.30 44.18 5.97
N MET A 754 1.06 43.08 5.84
CA MET A 754 1.51 42.56 4.55
C MET A 754 0.48 41.57 3.98
N PRO A 755 0.29 41.57 2.64
CA PRO A 755 -0.69 40.68 1.99
C PRO A 755 -0.21 39.21 2.02
N ALA A 756 -1.15 38.30 2.00
CA ALA A 756 -0.87 36.90 1.83
C ALA A 756 -0.30 36.63 0.42
N LYS A 757 0.84 35.95 0.32
CA LYS A 757 1.48 35.53 -0.94
C LYS A 757 1.95 34.09 -0.86
N GLY A 758 1.90 33.35 -1.98
CA GLY A 758 2.43 31.98 -2.05
C GLY A 758 1.75 31.01 -1.09
N TYR A 759 0.46 31.13 -0.92
CA TYR A 759 -0.31 30.29 0.02
C TYR A 759 -0.73 28.98 -0.63
N GLY A 760 -0.67 27.93 0.16
CA GLY A 760 -1.05 26.59 -0.27
C GLY A 760 -2.49 26.22 0.03
N GLY A 761 -2.99 25.32 -0.78
CA GLY A 761 -4.38 24.99 -0.90
C GLY A 761 -5.01 24.06 0.06
N ASN A 762 -4.31 23.34 0.82
CA ASN A 762 -4.91 22.43 1.78
C ASN A 762 -4.50 22.88 3.17
N LEU A 763 -5.45 23.44 3.92
CA LEU A 763 -5.26 23.64 5.36
C LEU A 763 -4.99 22.28 5.97
N ILE A 764 -3.72 22.06 6.34
CA ILE A 764 -3.30 20.89 7.08
C ILE A 764 -3.54 21.19 8.56
N GLU A 765 -4.72 20.82 9.05
CA GLU A 765 -4.94 20.84 10.49
C GLU A 765 -4.34 19.57 11.10
N LYS A 766 -3.36 19.77 11.98
CA LYS A 766 -3.02 18.73 12.92
C LYS A 766 -4.12 18.69 13.97
N THR A 767 -4.77 17.56 14.11
CA THR A 767 -5.81 17.37 15.12
C THR A 767 -5.31 16.51 16.25
N SER A 768 -5.85 16.70 17.43
CA SER A 768 -5.70 15.74 18.52
C SER A 768 -6.23 14.37 18.07
N PHE A 769 -5.57 13.31 18.49
CA PHE A 769 -5.95 11.93 18.19
C PHE A 769 -6.39 11.23 19.47
N ASN A 770 -7.59 10.67 19.45
CA ASN A 770 -8.05 9.82 20.56
C ASN A 770 -7.78 8.35 20.22
N LEU A 771 -6.97 7.68 21.01
CA LEU A 771 -6.70 6.26 20.90
C LEU A 771 -7.88 5.48 21.45
N SER A 772 -8.84 5.14 20.61
CA SER A 772 -10.03 4.40 21.01
C SER A 772 -10.15 3.05 20.28
N ILE A 773 -10.88 2.14 20.88
CA ILE A 773 -11.29 0.86 20.28
C ILE A 773 -12.17 1.12 19.05
N LEU A 774 -12.98 2.17 19.11
CA LEU A 774 -13.99 2.53 18.12
C LEU A 774 -13.45 3.63 17.19
N SER A 775 -12.57 3.31 16.29
CA SER A 775 -12.10 4.28 15.27
C SER A 775 -12.79 4.13 13.92
N ASP A 776 -13.75 3.21 13.80
CA ASP A 776 -14.41 2.92 12.54
C ASP A 776 -15.81 3.54 12.57
N THR A 777 -16.09 4.45 11.61
CA THR A 777 -17.43 5.06 11.47
C THR A 777 -18.53 4.02 11.30
N GLU A 778 -18.22 2.83 10.77
CA GLU A 778 -19.17 1.71 10.71
C GLU A 778 -19.46 1.08 12.08
N SER A 779 -18.52 1.06 13.01
CA SER A 779 -18.75 0.60 14.39
C SER A 779 -19.66 1.55 15.17
N LEU A 780 -19.67 2.84 14.80
CA LEU A 780 -20.52 3.87 15.40
C LEU A 780 -22.01 3.71 15.07
N LEU A 781 -22.35 2.97 14.02
CA LEU A 781 -23.73 2.82 13.52
C LEU A 781 -24.45 1.57 14.03
N HIS A 782 -23.79 0.69 14.80
CA HIS A 782 -24.34 -0.60 15.25
C HIS A 782 -24.42 -0.76 16.76
N SER A 783 -25.31 -1.63 17.22
CA SER A 783 -25.60 -1.92 18.65
C SER A 783 -24.39 -2.30 19.52
N GLU A 784 -23.27 -2.67 18.92
CA GLU A 784 -21.99 -2.87 19.61
C GLU A 784 -21.36 -1.57 20.12
N PHE A 785 -21.68 -0.43 19.48
CA PHE A 785 -21.25 0.88 19.94
C PHE A 785 -21.78 1.21 21.35
N GLU A 786 -23.06 0.95 21.60
CA GLU A 786 -23.67 1.19 22.90
C GLU A 786 -23.00 0.38 24.00
N PHE A 787 -22.68 -0.90 23.70
CA PHE A 787 -22.00 -1.78 24.65
C PHE A 787 -20.59 -1.31 25.01
N PHE A 788 -19.80 -0.84 24.03
CA PHE A 788 -18.45 -0.33 24.28
C PHE A 788 -18.46 1.10 24.85
N ALA A 789 -19.40 1.94 24.45
CA ALA A 789 -19.56 3.29 24.97
C ALA A 789 -19.94 3.30 26.45
N GLU A 790 -20.89 2.44 26.87
CA GLU A 790 -21.27 2.29 28.28
C GLU A 790 -20.09 1.75 29.11
N LYS A 791 -19.34 0.77 28.61
CA LYS A 791 -18.17 0.25 29.33
C LYS A 791 -17.03 1.28 29.46
N ASN A 792 -16.82 2.10 28.43
CA ASN A 792 -15.78 3.12 28.46
C ASN A 792 -16.09 4.30 29.40
N MET A 793 -17.34 4.58 29.69
CA MET A 793 -17.75 5.58 30.71
C MET A 793 -17.43 5.15 32.14
N LEU A 794 -17.18 3.87 32.39
CA LEU A 794 -16.94 3.34 33.75
C LEU A 794 -15.47 3.30 34.17
N THR A 795 -14.50 3.47 33.25
CA THR A 795 -13.05 3.43 33.56
C THR A 795 -12.46 4.83 33.74
N GLY A 796 -12.80 5.45 34.81
CA GLY A 796 -12.64 6.78 35.36
C GLY A 796 -11.27 7.51 35.33
N GLN A 797 -10.30 7.24 34.48
CA GLN A 797 -9.12 8.09 34.32
C GLN A 797 -8.81 8.28 32.83
N THR A 798 -8.93 9.50 32.36
CA THR A 798 -8.48 9.90 31.02
C THR A 798 -7.02 10.35 31.07
N VAL A 799 -6.23 9.94 30.07
CA VAL A 799 -4.85 10.39 29.90
C VAL A 799 -4.80 11.32 28.69
N SER A 800 -4.30 12.52 28.91
CA SER A 800 -4.00 13.47 27.84
C SER A 800 -2.48 13.63 27.70
N ILE A 801 -1.99 13.67 26.48
CA ILE A 801 -0.58 13.90 26.16
C ILE A 801 -0.50 15.19 25.34
N GLU A 802 0.04 16.23 25.98
CA GLU A 802 0.17 17.56 25.40
C GLU A 802 1.63 17.95 25.35
N LYS A 803 2.16 18.25 24.17
CA LYS A 803 3.59 18.58 23.94
C LYS A 803 4.55 17.56 24.56
N GLY A 804 4.20 16.27 24.50
CA GLY A 804 4.99 15.19 25.09
C GLY A 804 4.88 15.05 26.61
N ILE A 805 4.08 15.89 27.30
CA ILE A 805 3.82 15.81 28.74
C ILE A 805 2.55 15.02 28.99
N ILE A 806 2.64 13.99 29.82
CA ILE A 806 1.51 13.15 30.18
C ILE A 806 0.72 13.80 31.32
N LYS A 807 -0.56 14.04 31.08
CA LYS A 807 -1.52 14.53 32.09
C LYS A 807 -2.54 13.45 32.39
N ILE A 808 -2.66 13.06 33.64
CA ILE A 808 -3.72 12.17 34.13
C ILE A 808 -4.86 13.06 34.59
N ILE A 809 -6.06 12.92 33.95
CA ILE A 809 -7.23 13.74 34.25
C ILE A 809 -8.25 12.89 35.00
#